data_4f9de14e37c3ff8b7b92eba450daef5b
#
_entry.id   4f9de14e37c3ff8b7b92eba450daef5b
#
_cell.length_a   1.000
_cell.length_b   1.000
_cell.length_c   1.000
_cell.angle_alpha   90.00
_cell.angle_beta   90.00
_cell.angle_gamma   90.00
#
_symmetry.space_group_name_H-M   'P 1'
#
loop_
_entity.id
_entity.type
_entity.pdbx_description
1 polymer ?
#
loop_
_entity_poly.entity_id
_entity_poly.type
_entity_poly.pdbx_seq_one_letter_code
_entity_poly.pdbx_strand_id
1 'polypeptide(L)'
;MAATDIKISQMTPATTLAGDELIPIVQNGANKSTTVNKVIEGLATEQWVTDAIADAGGKVLVVTELPAKGNPNTIYMVPNESSRANDVYDEYIWMVTTEKTGWEFLGNKHVEVDLTGYYNKTQVDKAIEDSEARSTAAIALKVDKVDGKQLSTNDYTTAEKQEVAKIANKVDKVEGKQLSTEDYTTAEKTKLQGVAANANNYVHPTTAGNKHIPAGGTAGQILVNNGDGTAEWQDNQGGGIDYTGLEDIYSYGVEWDSTVADPTLTRIGNPLLHKSLPIQSQYKGCVANGAEINYYLNPNDWSQKADETPSVLDGTDGTVRVHIPKFYGKSGVEGTKRWVRMSTIKMDNTWIEIPEMLVDAYRSTVDTTVSATPKAVSVVNTTAQFRGGGNRTANDTYLDTDAFRSDLGKPRTNISRANMRTYATNAGSEMLCYEYYKWIFYWAWVVEYATLNSQKAYTADLTAEGYHQGGLGDGVTTWNGDWNTYNGYYPLTPCGYCNDIGNFTGVKDLVIPETVINESTTVASKTFKVPRWRGFDNPFGDIWTNLDGIILERTAANQPSSVYTTTDPTAFGDDNTAKGKMTVAGTEIASDGWIKDYDLGETGEIIPSVVGGSATTYMCDYHYCNASSTALRTLIVGGRAANGGTAGLGCFASNDGVGSADAAVGFRTLNKVV
;
A
#
# COMPACT_ATOMS: atom_id res chain seq x y z
N MET A 1 -47.79 33.98 3.07
CA MET A 1 -47.61 33.60 1.65
C MET A 1 -47.08 32.19 1.65
N ALA A 2 -47.81 31.24 1.09
CA ALA A 2 -47.35 29.87 0.97
C ALA A 2 -46.16 29.84 0.02
N ALA A 3 -45.03 29.27 0.45
CA ALA A 3 -43.91 29.04 -0.41
C ALA A 3 -44.32 28.02 -1.47
N THR A 4 -44.40 28.45 -2.72
CA THR A 4 -44.55 27.54 -3.85
C THR A 4 -43.26 26.77 -4.00
N ASP A 5 -43.32 25.44 -3.91
CA ASP A 5 -42.20 24.55 -4.18
C ASP A 5 -41.73 24.76 -5.62
N ILE A 6 -40.65 25.52 -5.80
CA ILE A 6 -39.97 25.69 -7.10
C ILE A 6 -39.07 24.49 -7.30
N LYS A 7 -39.28 23.71 -8.35
CA LYS A 7 -38.37 22.60 -8.70
C LYS A 7 -37.03 23.20 -9.11
N ILE A 8 -35.93 22.52 -8.78
CA ILE A 8 -34.56 22.94 -9.10
C ILE A 8 -34.41 23.26 -10.61
N SER A 9 -35.13 22.54 -11.47
CA SER A 9 -35.19 22.76 -12.93
C SER A 9 -35.87 24.06 -13.40
N GLN A 10 -36.48 24.81 -12.47
CA GLN A 10 -37.18 26.08 -12.78
C GLN A 10 -36.42 27.31 -12.26
N MET A 11 -35.23 27.12 -11.70
CA MET A 11 -34.39 28.21 -11.23
C MET A 11 -33.57 28.79 -12.38
N THR A 12 -33.64 30.11 -12.56
CA THR A 12 -32.75 30.80 -13.50
C THR A 12 -31.32 30.74 -12.96
N PRO A 13 -30.32 30.33 -13.77
CA PRO A 13 -28.93 30.35 -13.30
C PRO A 13 -28.51 31.75 -12.86
N ALA A 14 -27.94 31.86 -11.70
CA ALA A 14 -27.36 33.11 -11.21
C ALA A 14 -26.06 33.40 -11.97
N THR A 15 -25.89 34.64 -12.42
CA THR A 15 -24.66 35.11 -13.08
C THR A 15 -23.55 35.45 -12.08
N THR A 16 -23.93 35.75 -10.84
CA THR A 16 -23.03 36.01 -9.69
C THR A 16 -23.73 35.54 -8.43
N LEU A 17 -22.99 34.92 -7.51
CA LEU A 17 -23.51 34.51 -6.21
C LEU A 17 -23.14 35.58 -5.18
N ALA A 18 -24.14 36.09 -4.47
CA ALA A 18 -23.97 37.10 -3.39
C ALA A 18 -23.74 36.45 -2.02
N GLY A 19 -23.94 35.14 -1.92
CA GLY A 19 -23.69 34.37 -0.69
C GLY A 19 -24.94 34.09 0.17
N ASP A 20 -26.03 34.80 -0.06
CA ASP A 20 -27.31 34.65 0.63
C ASP A 20 -28.35 33.84 -0.15
N GLU A 21 -28.00 33.35 -1.34
CA GLU A 21 -28.84 32.47 -2.13
C GLU A 21 -29.11 31.16 -1.42
N LEU A 22 -30.34 30.66 -1.56
CA LEU A 22 -30.77 29.42 -0.96
C LEU A 22 -30.43 28.22 -1.84
N ILE A 23 -29.65 27.30 -1.31
CA ILE A 23 -29.34 26.00 -1.94
C ILE A 23 -30.22 24.92 -1.29
N PRO A 24 -30.94 24.11 -2.08
CA PRO A 24 -31.67 22.97 -1.55
C PRO A 24 -30.70 21.87 -1.09
N ILE A 25 -30.89 21.35 0.11
CA ILE A 25 -30.12 20.25 0.69
C ILE A 25 -31.05 19.18 1.26
N VAL A 26 -30.56 17.96 1.36
CA VAL A 26 -31.21 16.89 2.10
C VAL A 26 -30.48 16.69 3.42
N GLN A 27 -31.16 16.93 4.54
CA GLN A 27 -30.60 16.72 5.87
C GLN A 27 -31.56 15.83 6.69
N ASN A 28 -31.03 14.69 7.18
CA ASN A 28 -31.79 13.68 7.92
C ASN A 28 -33.05 13.18 7.15
N GLY A 29 -32.90 12.97 5.82
CA GLY A 29 -33.98 12.48 4.96
C GLY A 29 -35.07 13.50 4.61
N ALA A 30 -34.94 14.74 5.03
CA ALA A 30 -35.89 15.81 4.72
C ALA A 30 -35.25 16.86 3.80
N ASN A 31 -36.00 17.36 2.84
CA ASN A 31 -35.61 18.48 1.98
C ASN A 31 -35.59 19.77 2.81
N LYS A 32 -34.48 20.46 2.81
CA LYS A 32 -34.24 21.76 3.46
C LYS A 32 -33.53 22.69 2.48
N SER A 33 -33.34 23.92 2.87
CA SER A 33 -32.52 24.90 2.16
C SER A 33 -31.48 25.49 3.10
N THR A 34 -30.32 25.83 2.55
CA THR A 34 -29.25 26.57 3.22
C THR A 34 -28.74 27.65 2.29
N THR A 35 -28.02 28.63 2.79
CA THR A 35 -27.42 29.66 1.96
C THR A 35 -26.03 29.24 1.47
N VAL A 36 -25.56 29.84 0.37
CA VAL A 36 -24.19 29.64 -0.12
C VAL A 36 -23.18 29.97 0.98
N ASN A 37 -23.37 31.05 1.74
CA ASN A 37 -22.50 31.41 2.85
C ASN A 37 -22.41 30.32 3.92
N LYS A 38 -23.52 29.65 4.28
CA LYS A 38 -23.49 28.54 5.24
C LYS A 38 -22.81 27.28 4.73
N VAL A 39 -22.82 27.05 3.43
CA VAL A 39 -22.04 25.96 2.81
C VAL A 39 -20.56 26.31 2.84
N ILE A 40 -20.23 27.56 2.55
CA ILE A 40 -18.84 28.07 2.58
C ILE A 40 -18.30 28.12 4.01
N GLU A 41 -19.11 28.46 5.02
CA GLU A 41 -18.75 28.38 6.44
C GLU A 41 -18.36 26.96 6.90
N GLY A 42 -18.85 25.93 6.22
CA GLY A 42 -18.47 24.53 6.46
C GLY A 42 -17.24 24.07 5.69
N LEU A 43 -16.75 24.86 4.75
CA LEU A 43 -15.48 24.66 4.06
C LEU A 43 -14.36 25.34 4.84
N ALA A 44 -13.16 24.81 4.78
CA ALA A 44 -12.00 25.41 5.41
C ALA A 44 -11.85 26.88 4.94
N THR A 45 -12.20 27.83 5.77
CA THR A 45 -11.94 29.25 5.50
C THR A 45 -10.45 29.50 5.62
N GLU A 46 -9.99 30.58 4.97
CA GLU A 46 -8.60 31.05 5.09
C GLU A 46 -8.19 31.20 6.56
N GLN A 47 -9.12 31.60 7.42
CA GLN A 47 -8.93 31.69 8.87
C GLN A 47 -8.80 30.31 9.53
N TRP A 48 -9.61 29.32 9.14
CA TRP A 48 -9.50 27.95 9.68
C TRP A 48 -8.18 27.26 9.28
N VAL A 49 -7.72 27.49 8.04
CA VAL A 49 -6.40 27.01 7.57
C VAL A 49 -5.29 27.71 8.37
N THR A 50 -5.43 29.01 8.60
CA THR A 50 -4.47 29.79 9.40
C THR A 50 -4.45 29.31 10.85
N ASP A 51 -5.59 29.01 11.43
CA ASP A 51 -5.70 28.55 12.82
C ASP A 51 -5.19 27.09 12.95
N ALA A 52 -5.43 26.23 11.97
CA ALA A 52 -4.90 24.85 11.93
C ALA A 52 -3.37 24.82 11.76
N ILE A 53 -2.81 25.74 10.96
CA ILE A 53 -1.36 25.96 10.85
C ILE A 53 -0.79 26.53 12.15
N ALA A 54 -1.59 27.33 12.87
CA ALA A 54 -1.21 27.91 14.16
C ALA A 54 -1.02 26.88 15.28
N ASP A 55 -1.76 25.79 15.25
CA ASP A 55 -1.67 24.67 16.23
C ASP A 55 -0.50 23.71 15.95
N ALA A 56 0.08 23.74 14.76
CA ALA A 56 1.10 22.80 14.31
C ALA A 56 2.57 23.21 14.63
N GLY A 57 2.80 24.24 15.43
CA GLY A 57 4.11 24.51 16.07
C GLY A 57 5.16 25.27 15.27
N GLY A 58 4.88 25.73 14.04
CA GLY A 58 5.74 26.66 13.29
C GLY A 58 4.91 27.48 12.33
N LYS A 59 4.84 28.79 12.52
CA LYS A 59 3.99 29.67 11.70
C LYS A 59 4.81 30.36 10.62
N VAL A 60 4.31 30.34 9.39
CA VAL A 60 4.74 31.21 8.31
C VAL A 60 3.57 32.16 7.99
N LEU A 61 3.80 33.47 8.05
CA LEU A 61 2.79 34.48 7.75
C LEU A 61 3.29 35.38 6.60
N VAL A 62 2.51 35.47 5.54
CA VAL A 62 2.75 36.43 4.47
C VAL A 62 2.06 37.76 4.88
N VAL A 63 2.83 38.83 4.96
CA VAL A 63 2.34 40.15 5.36
C VAL A 63 2.83 41.20 4.36
N THR A 64 2.06 42.25 4.16
CA THR A 64 2.47 43.36 3.27
C THR A 64 3.58 44.21 3.87
N GLU A 65 3.66 44.31 5.20
CA GLU A 65 4.70 44.98 5.96
C GLU A 65 4.84 44.29 7.33
N LEU A 66 6.02 44.41 7.95
CA LEU A 66 6.26 43.83 9.28
C LEU A 66 5.42 44.59 10.32
N PRO A 67 4.65 43.94 11.18
CA PRO A 67 3.94 44.56 12.28
C PRO A 67 4.95 45.16 13.28
N ALA A 68 4.50 46.13 14.08
CA ALA A 68 5.34 46.77 15.08
C ALA A 68 5.96 45.81 16.10
N LYS A 69 5.33 44.60 16.26
CA LYS A 69 5.80 43.51 17.10
C LYS A 69 5.35 42.21 16.50
N GLY A 70 6.27 41.24 16.34
CA GLY A 70 5.97 39.90 15.86
C GLY A 70 5.68 38.90 16.98
N ASN A 71 5.16 37.74 16.62
CA ASN A 71 5.04 36.59 17.52
C ASN A 71 6.31 35.75 17.46
N PRO A 72 6.87 35.31 18.59
CA PRO A 72 7.94 34.32 18.61
C PRO A 72 7.51 33.02 17.89
N ASN A 73 8.47 32.34 17.30
CA ASN A 73 8.25 31.11 16.52
C ASN A 73 7.40 31.25 15.24
N THR A 74 7.31 32.49 14.73
CA THR A 74 6.61 32.75 13.45
C THR A 74 7.58 33.39 12.47
N ILE A 75 7.68 32.83 11.27
CA ILE A 75 8.39 33.43 10.14
C ILE A 75 7.43 34.36 9.40
N TYR A 76 7.83 35.59 9.19
CA TYR A 76 7.08 36.59 8.45
C TYR A 76 7.70 36.79 7.09
N MET A 77 6.93 36.63 6.04
CA MET A 77 7.34 36.77 4.65
C MET A 77 6.77 38.09 4.11
N VAL A 78 7.64 39.04 3.78
CA VAL A 78 7.28 40.34 3.24
C VAL A 78 7.62 40.38 1.75
N PRO A 79 6.69 40.82 0.84
CA PRO A 79 6.99 40.93 -0.57
C PRO A 79 8.21 41.84 -0.82
N ASN A 80 9.13 41.36 -1.63
CA ASN A 80 10.32 42.11 -2.00
C ASN A 80 10.12 42.75 -3.38
N GLU A 81 9.87 44.05 -3.39
CA GLU A 81 9.62 44.81 -4.64
C GLU A 81 10.87 45.01 -5.51
N SER A 82 12.06 44.73 -4.99
CA SER A 82 13.32 44.94 -5.70
C SER A 82 13.86 43.65 -6.35
N SER A 83 13.10 42.53 -6.28
CA SER A 83 13.57 41.25 -6.70
C SER A 83 13.63 41.05 -8.23
N ARG A 84 14.71 40.45 -8.70
CA ARG A 84 14.81 39.88 -10.02
C ARG A 84 14.02 38.56 -10.04
N ALA A 85 13.26 38.37 -11.05
CA ALA A 85 12.33 37.37 -11.50
C ALA A 85 11.95 36.12 -10.64
N ASN A 86 12.60 35.78 -9.54
CA ASN A 86 12.32 34.56 -8.79
C ASN A 86 12.44 34.67 -7.27
N ASP A 87 12.61 35.87 -6.71
CA ASP A 87 12.82 36.08 -5.30
C ASP A 87 11.72 37.01 -4.76
N VAL A 88 10.67 36.42 -4.26
CA VAL A 88 9.38 37.09 -4.08
C VAL A 88 9.19 37.64 -2.67
N TYR A 89 9.91 37.09 -1.68
CA TYR A 89 9.74 37.46 -0.27
C TYR A 89 11.06 37.56 0.50
N ASP A 90 11.14 38.52 1.38
CA ASP A 90 12.12 38.60 2.45
C ASP A 90 11.55 37.92 3.70
N GLU A 91 12.33 37.04 4.32
CA GLU A 91 11.93 36.28 5.51
C GLU A 91 12.45 36.91 6.80
N TYR A 92 11.58 37.10 7.78
CA TYR A 92 11.88 37.70 9.07
C TYR A 92 11.32 36.85 10.22
N ILE A 93 12.03 36.87 11.38
CA ILE A 93 11.53 36.28 12.63
C ILE A 93 11.59 37.34 13.74
N TRP A 94 10.61 37.28 14.65
CA TRP A 94 10.64 38.13 15.84
C TRP A 94 11.41 37.44 16.96
N MET A 95 12.58 37.98 17.29
CA MET A 95 13.44 37.44 18.34
C MET A 95 13.11 38.09 19.68
N VAL A 96 13.03 37.26 20.72
CA VAL A 96 12.93 37.68 22.13
C VAL A 96 13.97 36.91 22.93
N THR A 97 15.11 37.49 23.12
CA THR A 97 16.21 36.92 23.92
C THR A 97 16.59 37.92 25.05
N THR A 98 17.47 37.50 25.94
CA THR A 98 18.01 38.37 27.01
C THR A 98 18.82 39.53 26.48
N GLU A 99 19.32 39.44 25.25
CA GLU A 99 20.22 40.41 24.63
C GLU A 99 19.56 41.25 23.53
N LYS A 100 18.50 40.73 22.89
CA LYS A 100 17.84 41.37 21.75
C LYS A 100 16.34 41.07 21.72
N THR A 101 15.53 42.12 21.54
CA THR A 101 14.11 42.00 21.19
C THR A 101 13.86 42.82 19.93
N GLY A 102 13.44 42.17 18.86
CA GLY A 102 13.19 42.83 17.57
C GLY A 102 13.19 41.86 16.39
N TRP A 103 13.05 42.45 15.22
CA TRP A 103 13.08 41.72 13.96
C TRP A 103 14.50 41.27 13.61
N GLU A 104 14.62 40.02 13.20
CA GLU A 104 15.82 39.43 12.60
C GLU A 104 15.50 39.01 11.18
N PHE A 105 16.33 39.41 10.22
CA PHE A 105 16.24 39.03 8.83
C PHE A 105 16.88 37.63 8.65
N LEU A 106 16.13 36.68 8.15
CA LEU A 106 16.61 35.30 7.94
C LEU A 106 17.22 35.12 6.55
N GLY A 107 16.84 35.94 5.59
CA GLY A 107 17.29 35.86 4.21
C GLY A 107 16.15 35.96 3.20
N ASN A 108 16.52 35.91 1.95
CA ASN A 108 15.63 35.75 0.82
C ASN A 108 15.99 34.40 0.15
N LYS A 109 15.21 33.37 0.41
CA LYS A 109 15.41 32.09 -0.25
C LYS A 109 14.59 32.00 -1.53
N HIS A 110 15.31 31.74 -2.60
CA HIS A 110 14.71 31.23 -3.83
C HIS A 110 14.11 29.84 -3.53
N VAL A 111 12.80 29.77 -3.40
CA VAL A 111 12.08 28.50 -3.46
C VAL A 111 11.65 28.30 -4.89
N GLU A 112 12.42 27.53 -5.63
CA GLU A 112 11.97 27.00 -6.91
C GLU A 112 10.86 26.00 -6.58
N VAL A 113 9.62 26.45 -6.57
CA VAL A 113 8.47 25.54 -6.54
C VAL A 113 8.31 25.05 -7.95
N ASP A 114 8.73 23.84 -8.22
CA ASP A 114 8.42 23.16 -9.49
C ASP A 114 6.91 22.89 -9.54
N LEU A 115 6.22 23.78 -10.21
CA LEU A 115 4.77 23.66 -10.47
C LEU A 115 4.47 22.94 -11.76
N THR A 116 5.46 22.30 -12.41
CA THR A 116 5.25 21.61 -13.70
C THR A 116 4.29 20.43 -13.57
N GLY A 117 4.11 19.88 -12.36
CA GLY A 117 3.11 18.84 -12.05
C GLY A 117 1.72 19.36 -11.66
N TYR A 118 1.52 20.67 -11.57
CA TYR A 118 0.23 21.26 -11.21
C TYR A 118 -0.44 21.92 -12.42
N TYR A 119 -1.74 21.77 -12.53
CA TYR A 119 -2.52 22.46 -13.56
C TYR A 119 -2.44 23.97 -13.35
N ASN A 120 -2.03 24.69 -14.39
CA ASN A 120 -2.14 26.16 -14.39
C ASN A 120 -3.61 26.59 -14.61
N LYS A 121 -3.89 27.89 -14.36
CA LYS A 121 -5.26 28.43 -14.49
C LYS A 121 -5.92 28.07 -15.83
N THR A 122 -5.18 28.16 -16.93
CA THR A 122 -5.71 27.84 -18.28
C THR A 122 -6.07 26.38 -18.43
N GLN A 123 -5.30 25.47 -17.81
CA GLN A 123 -5.59 24.04 -17.83
C GLN A 123 -6.78 23.68 -16.94
N VAL A 124 -6.93 24.36 -15.80
CA VAL A 124 -8.10 24.24 -14.93
C VAL A 124 -9.35 24.76 -15.62
N ASP A 125 -9.30 25.97 -16.19
CA ASP A 125 -10.42 26.57 -16.93
C ASP A 125 -10.86 25.64 -18.10
N LYS A 126 -9.89 25.09 -18.83
CA LYS A 126 -10.19 24.13 -19.91
C LYS A 126 -10.80 22.83 -19.41
N ALA A 127 -10.35 22.29 -18.27
CA ALA A 127 -10.93 21.10 -17.68
C ALA A 127 -12.37 21.33 -17.21
N ILE A 128 -12.68 22.53 -16.73
CA ILE A 128 -14.03 22.97 -16.36
C ILE A 128 -14.91 23.05 -17.61
N GLU A 129 -14.45 23.75 -18.67
CA GLU A 129 -15.16 23.85 -19.96
C GLU A 129 -15.45 22.46 -20.58
N ASP A 130 -14.45 21.55 -20.57
CA ASP A 130 -14.61 20.18 -21.09
C ASP A 130 -15.59 19.36 -20.21
N SER A 131 -15.68 19.65 -18.91
CA SER A 131 -16.64 19.03 -17.98
C SER A 131 -18.06 19.56 -18.22
N GLU A 132 -18.22 20.86 -18.40
CA GLU A 132 -19.50 21.49 -18.70
C GLU A 132 -20.02 21.06 -20.07
N ALA A 133 -19.15 20.97 -21.09
CA ALA A 133 -19.52 20.48 -22.41
C ALA A 133 -20.00 19.01 -22.37
N ARG A 134 -19.31 18.14 -21.58
CA ARG A 134 -19.73 16.76 -21.37
C ARG A 134 -21.06 16.66 -20.63
N SER A 135 -21.26 17.49 -19.61
CA SER A 135 -22.52 17.56 -18.86
C SER A 135 -23.66 18.04 -19.76
N THR A 136 -23.45 19.07 -20.56
CA THR A 136 -24.44 19.60 -21.52
C THR A 136 -24.79 18.56 -22.58
N ALA A 137 -23.79 17.86 -23.13
CA ALA A 137 -24.03 16.78 -24.08
C ALA A 137 -24.79 15.60 -23.47
N ALA A 138 -24.46 15.22 -22.23
CA ALA A 138 -25.16 14.16 -21.50
C ALA A 138 -26.61 14.53 -21.14
N ILE A 139 -26.88 15.80 -20.85
CA ILE A 139 -28.24 16.32 -20.63
C ILE A 139 -29.04 16.36 -21.92
N ALA A 140 -28.42 16.77 -23.03
CA ALA A 140 -29.04 16.79 -24.34
C ALA A 140 -29.46 15.39 -24.86
N LEU A 141 -28.74 14.35 -24.43
CA LEU A 141 -29.04 12.95 -24.75
C LEU A 141 -30.14 12.33 -23.87
N LYS A 142 -30.54 13.00 -22.78
CA LYS A 142 -31.46 12.41 -21.79
C LYS A 142 -32.89 12.90 -21.86
N VAL A 143 -33.17 13.95 -22.63
CA VAL A 143 -34.52 14.52 -22.69
C VAL A 143 -34.79 15.01 -24.15
N ASP A 144 -35.68 14.31 -24.83
CA ASP A 144 -36.24 14.82 -26.07
C ASP A 144 -37.06 16.08 -25.76
N LYS A 145 -36.56 17.24 -26.21
CA LYS A 145 -37.23 18.51 -26.03
C LYS A 145 -38.42 18.57 -26.99
N VAL A 146 -39.60 18.26 -26.52
CA VAL A 146 -40.82 18.48 -27.25
C VAL A 146 -41.25 19.94 -27.04
N ASP A 147 -41.39 20.69 -28.15
CA ASP A 147 -41.69 22.11 -28.11
C ASP A 147 -43.07 22.33 -27.44
N GLY A 148 -43.13 23.18 -26.41
CA GLY A 148 -44.33 23.46 -25.64
C GLY A 148 -44.58 22.50 -24.44
N LYS A 149 -43.66 21.53 -24.16
CA LYS A 149 -43.75 20.64 -23.00
C LYS A 149 -42.56 20.80 -22.05
N GLN A 150 -42.77 20.57 -20.79
CA GLN A 150 -41.73 20.54 -19.76
C GLN A 150 -41.06 19.15 -19.69
N LEU A 151 -40.18 18.91 -18.75
CA LEU A 151 -39.30 17.72 -18.62
C LEU A 151 -40.01 16.36 -18.41
N SER A 152 -41.34 16.29 -18.51
CA SER A 152 -42.13 15.06 -18.43
C SER A 152 -42.98 14.86 -19.67
N THR A 153 -42.89 13.67 -20.28
CA THR A 153 -43.81 13.23 -21.34
C THR A 153 -45.22 12.95 -20.82
N ASN A 154 -45.42 13.00 -19.49
CA ASN A 154 -46.70 12.82 -18.80
C ASN A 154 -47.35 14.14 -18.36
N ASP A 155 -47.28 15.16 -19.20
CA ASP A 155 -48.16 16.34 -19.03
C ASP A 155 -49.60 15.90 -19.29
N TYR A 156 -50.48 16.12 -18.31
CA TYR A 156 -51.90 15.84 -18.48
C TYR A 156 -52.43 16.50 -19.75
N THR A 157 -53.09 15.72 -20.56
CA THR A 157 -53.87 16.24 -21.71
C THR A 157 -54.95 17.19 -21.23
N THR A 158 -55.50 18.01 -22.15
CA THR A 158 -56.60 18.93 -21.82
C THR A 158 -57.81 18.16 -21.23
N ALA A 159 -58.08 16.93 -21.70
CA ALA A 159 -59.11 16.05 -21.15
C ALA A 159 -58.77 15.59 -19.73
N GLU A 160 -57.56 15.20 -19.44
CA GLU A 160 -57.11 14.79 -18.11
C GLU A 160 -57.08 15.97 -17.14
N LYS A 161 -56.72 17.18 -17.59
CA LYS A 161 -56.83 18.41 -16.77
C LYS A 161 -58.27 18.72 -16.42
N GLN A 162 -59.23 18.45 -17.32
CA GLN A 162 -60.67 18.58 -17.04
C GLN A 162 -61.16 17.52 -16.06
N GLU A 163 -60.62 16.28 -16.09
CA GLU A 163 -60.92 15.26 -15.11
C GLU A 163 -60.34 15.57 -13.74
N VAL A 164 -59.11 16.08 -13.68
CA VAL A 164 -58.48 16.54 -12.43
C VAL A 164 -59.25 17.75 -11.84
N ALA A 165 -59.74 18.67 -12.68
CA ALA A 165 -60.57 19.78 -12.21
C ALA A 165 -61.92 19.32 -11.60
N LYS A 166 -62.46 18.17 -12.04
CA LYS A 166 -63.64 17.56 -11.45
C LYS A 166 -63.43 16.97 -10.05
N ILE A 167 -62.18 16.71 -9.68
CA ILE A 167 -61.84 16.21 -8.33
C ILE A 167 -62.15 17.25 -7.27
N ALA A 168 -62.02 18.54 -7.58
CA ALA A 168 -62.40 19.64 -6.68
C ALA A 168 -63.90 19.65 -6.33
N ASN A 169 -64.70 19.02 -7.18
CA ASN A 169 -66.18 18.97 -6.99
C ASN A 169 -66.62 17.61 -6.44
N LYS A 170 -65.77 16.67 -6.17
CA LYS A 170 -66.13 15.33 -5.68
C LYS A 170 -66.13 15.19 -4.16
N VAL A 171 -65.68 16.21 -3.46
CA VAL A 171 -65.67 16.22 -2.00
C VAL A 171 -66.45 17.47 -1.53
N ASP A 172 -67.59 17.27 -0.98
CA ASP A 172 -68.37 18.34 -0.32
C ASP A 172 -67.52 18.86 0.84
N LYS A 173 -67.18 20.13 0.77
CA LYS A 173 -66.40 20.81 1.80
C LYS A 173 -67.30 21.10 2.97
N VAL A 174 -67.29 20.25 3.97
CA VAL A 174 -67.98 20.51 5.25
C VAL A 174 -67.07 21.43 6.07
N GLU A 175 -67.63 22.60 6.46
CA GLU A 175 -66.85 23.58 7.24
C GLU A 175 -66.43 22.97 8.59
N GLY A 176 -65.15 23.02 8.89
CA GLY A 176 -64.55 22.42 10.11
C GLY A 176 -64.12 20.96 9.98
N LYS A 177 -64.22 20.32 8.77
CA LYS A 177 -63.73 18.96 8.49
C LYS A 177 -62.76 18.92 7.37
N GLN A 178 -61.84 17.95 7.45
CA GLN A 178 -60.88 17.66 6.40
C GLN A 178 -61.48 16.81 5.28
N LEU A 179 -60.72 16.25 4.38
CA LEU A 179 -61.13 15.57 3.15
C LEU A 179 -61.93 14.27 3.33
N SER A 180 -62.39 13.93 4.52
CA SER A 180 -63.19 12.74 4.81
C SER A 180 -64.39 13.11 5.66
N THR A 181 -65.55 12.62 5.26
CA THR A 181 -66.80 12.71 6.07
C THR A 181 -66.83 11.73 7.24
N GLU A 182 -65.92 10.81 7.27
CA GLU A 182 -65.72 9.81 8.33
C GLU A 182 -64.39 10.08 9.10
N ASP A 183 -64.42 11.02 10.05
CA ASP A 183 -63.25 11.41 10.81
C ASP A 183 -62.72 10.28 11.70
N TYR A 184 -63.56 9.43 12.19
CA TYR A 184 -63.27 8.17 12.88
C TYR A 184 -64.57 7.41 13.11
N THR A 185 -64.57 6.10 12.94
CA THR A 185 -65.62 5.23 13.37
C THR A 185 -65.78 5.27 14.89
N THR A 186 -66.95 4.91 15.42
CA THR A 186 -67.14 4.83 16.87
C THR A 186 -66.17 3.91 17.55
N ALA A 187 -65.72 2.81 16.86
CA ALA A 187 -64.72 1.90 17.37
C ALA A 187 -63.32 2.54 17.42
N GLU A 188 -62.99 3.37 16.44
CA GLU A 188 -61.71 4.11 16.42
C GLU A 188 -61.67 5.23 17.44
N LYS A 189 -62.80 5.94 17.65
CA LYS A 189 -62.96 6.94 18.73
C LYS A 189 -62.79 6.29 20.09
N THR A 190 -63.35 5.10 20.30
CA THR A 190 -63.14 4.34 21.55
C THR A 190 -61.69 3.93 21.75
N LYS A 191 -61.00 3.51 20.70
CA LYS A 191 -59.52 3.22 20.76
C LYS A 191 -58.74 4.48 21.07
N LEU A 192 -59.09 5.61 20.45
CA LEU A 192 -58.42 6.89 20.71
C LEU A 192 -58.63 7.40 22.15
N GLN A 193 -59.84 7.16 22.73
CA GLN A 193 -60.11 7.48 24.13
C GLN A 193 -59.30 6.63 25.12
N GLY A 194 -58.85 5.43 24.69
CA GLY A 194 -57.95 4.58 25.48
C GLY A 194 -56.49 4.97 25.38
N VAL A 195 -56.14 5.94 24.53
CA VAL A 195 -54.76 6.43 24.41
C VAL A 195 -54.52 7.49 25.50
N ALA A 196 -53.59 7.22 26.40
CA ALA A 196 -53.25 8.15 27.48
C ALA A 196 -52.82 9.52 26.91
N ALA A 197 -53.27 10.60 27.59
CA ALA A 197 -52.82 11.96 27.26
C ALA A 197 -51.28 11.97 27.28
N ASN A 198 -50.66 12.40 26.17
CA ASN A 198 -49.21 12.36 25.92
C ASN A 198 -48.66 11.01 25.43
N ALA A 199 -49.45 10.09 24.88
CA ALA A 199 -48.97 8.85 24.30
C ALA A 199 -47.90 9.04 23.21
N ASN A 200 -47.84 10.21 22.56
CA ASN A 200 -46.79 10.58 21.59
C ASN A 200 -45.62 11.32 22.24
N ASN A 201 -45.64 11.51 23.56
CA ASN A 201 -44.57 12.18 24.30
C ASN A 201 -43.69 11.15 25.04
N TYR A 202 -43.44 10.01 24.36
CA TYR A 202 -42.55 9.01 24.89
C TYR A 202 -41.11 9.58 24.94
N VAL A 203 -40.70 9.95 26.14
CA VAL A 203 -39.29 10.29 26.41
C VAL A 203 -38.57 8.98 26.68
N HIS A 204 -37.69 8.62 25.81
CA HIS A 204 -36.84 7.42 25.96
C HIS A 204 -36.02 7.55 27.25
N PRO A 205 -36.15 6.63 28.21
CA PRO A 205 -35.35 6.68 29.43
C PRO A 205 -33.84 6.63 29.08
N THR A 206 -33.05 7.52 29.67
CA THR A 206 -31.60 7.63 29.43
C THR A 206 -30.77 6.81 30.39
N THR A 207 -31.37 6.16 31.38
CA THR A 207 -30.69 5.31 32.34
C THR A 207 -30.26 3.97 31.73
N ALA A 208 -29.18 3.39 32.24
CA ALA A 208 -28.72 2.08 31.81
C ALA A 208 -29.82 1.03 31.90
N GLY A 209 -29.99 0.18 30.88
CA GLY A 209 -31.06 -0.80 30.76
C GLY A 209 -32.30 -0.33 29.99
N ASN A 210 -32.51 0.99 29.83
CA ASN A 210 -33.63 1.53 29.10
C ASN A 210 -33.29 2.02 27.68
N LYS A 211 -32.05 1.81 27.23
CA LYS A 211 -31.58 2.21 25.88
C LYS A 211 -31.84 1.15 24.81
N HIS A 212 -32.78 0.23 25.02
CA HIS A 212 -32.98 -0.99 24.22
C HIS A 212 -31.73 -1.91 24.18
N ILE A 213 -30.80 -1.67 25.08
CA ILE A 213 -29.61 -2.49 25.27
C ILE A 213 -29.65 -2.99 26.72
N PRO A 214 -29.58 -4.30 26.97
CA PRO A 214 -29.52 -4.86 28.33
C PRO A 214 -28.41 -4.20 29.16
N ALA A 215 -28.67 -3.95 30.45
CA ALA A 215 -27.65 -3.46 31.36
C ALA A 215 -26.60 -4.54 31.65
N GLY A 216 -25.37 -4.16 32.01
CA GLY A 216 -24.35 -5.08 32.52
C GLY A 216 -23.31 -5.56 31.53
N GLY A 217 -23.33 -5.09 30.28
CA GLY A 217 -22.25 -5.40 29.34
C GLY A 217 -20.90 -4.81 29.75
N THR A 218 -19.83 -5.56 29.54
CA THR A 218 -18.43 -5.14 29.73
C THR A 218 -17.73 -4.92 28.40
N ALA A 219 -16.62 -4.19 28.41
CA ALA A 219 -15.84 -3.96 27.20
C ALA A 219 -15.39 -5.31 26.59
N GLY A 220 -15.63 -5.48 25.27
CA GLY A 220 -15.31 -6.71 24.54
C GLY A 220 -16.47 -7.69 24.40
N GLN A 221 -17.61 -7.49 25.07
CA GLN A 221 -18.80 -8.30 24.89
C GLN A 221 -19.64 -7.82 23.69
N ILE A 222 -20.35 -8.75 23.06
CA ILE A 222 -21.32 -8.51 21.98
C ILE A 222 -22.75 -8.74 22.49
N LEU A 223 -23.71 -8.02 21.92
CA LEU A 223 -25.10 -8.21 22.20
C LEU A 223 -25.67 -9.28 21.25
N VAL A 224 -26.08 -10.41 21.79
CA VAL A 224 -26.62 -11.54 21.03
C VAL A 224 -28.13 -11.59 21.16
N ASN A 225 -28.85 -11.70 20.03
CA ASN A 225 -30.29 -11.92 20.00
C ASN A 225 -30.58 -13.41 20.22
N ASN A 226 -31.38 -13.74 21.24
CA ASN A 226 -31.72 -15.11 21.60
C ASN A 226 -32.84 -15.73 20.74
N GLY A 227 -33.38 -14.98 19.74
CA GLY A 227 -34.43 -15.47 18.83
C GLY A 227 -35.86 -15.46 19.42
N ASP A 228 -36.00 -15.15 20.69
CA ASP A 228 -37.29 -15.04 21.42
C ASP A 228 -37.75 -13.59 21.67
N GLY A 229 -37.03 -12.63 21.07
CA GLY A 229 -37.27 -11.22 21.28
C GLY A 229 -36.44 -10.62 22.44
N THR A 230 -35.61 -11.41 23.10
CA THR A 230 -34.65 -10.95 24.09
C THR A 230 -33.24 -10.88 23.52
N ALA A 231 -32.35 -10.14 24.17
CA ALA A 231 -30.93 -10.08 23.83
C ALA A 231 -30.11 -10.07 25.12
N GLU A 232 -28.94 -10.66 25.08
CA GLU A 232 -28.01 -10.74 26.23
C GLU A 232 -26.59 -10.39 25.80
N TRP A 233 -25.79 -9.96 26.79
CA TRP A 233 -24.36 -9.75 26.59
C TRP A 233 -23.64 -11.09 26.70
N GLN A 234 -22.93 -11.45 25.65
CA GLN A 234 -22.05 -12.63 25.66
C GLN A 234 -20.62 -12.19 25.41
N ASP A 235 -19.67 -12.89 26.01
CA ASP A 235 -18.27 -12.74 25.66
C ASP A 235 -18.13 -13.00 24.16
N ASN A 236 -17.39 -12.13 23.50
CA ASN A 236 -17.12 -12.31 22.08
C ASN A 236 -16.30 -13.59 21.88
N GLN A 237 -16.99 -14.73 21.84
CA GLN A 237 -16.42 -16.06 21.61
C GLN A 237 -15.91 -16.22 20.17
N GLY A 238 -15.53 -15.10 19.52
CA GLY A 238 -15.11 -15.12 18.13
C GLY A 238 -16.26 -15.21 17.14
N GLY A 239 -17.51 -14.93 17.57
CA GLY A 239 -18.64 -14.64 16.69
C GLY A 239 -18.40 -13.29 16.03
N GLY A 240 -17.40 -13.23 15.16
CA GLY A 240 -17.07 -12.05 14.37
C GLY A 240 -18.24 -11.64 13.48
N ILE A 241 -18.19 -10.42 12.98
CA ILE A 241 -19.06 -9.95 11.91
C ILE A 241 -19.11 -11.05 10.85
N ASP A 242 -20.30 -11.48 10.47
CA ASP A 242 -20.44 -12.38 9.32
C ASP A 242 -20.09 -11.59 8.04
N TYR A 243 -18.95 -11.91 7.48
CA TYR A 243 -18.44 -11.29 6.24
C TYR A 243 -18.89 -12.05 4.99
N THR A 244 -19.80 -13.02 5.10
CA THR A 244 -20.30 -13.78 3.94
C THR A 244 -20.87 -12.83 2.88
N GLY A 245 -20.33 -12.89 1.67
CA GLY A 245 -20.71 -12.01 0.55
C GLY A 245 -20.15 -10.59 0.64
N LEU A 246 -19.30 -10.27 1.63
CA LEU A 246 -18.68 -8.96 1.79
C LEU A 246 -17.21 -8.92 1.37
N GLU A 247 -16.69 -10.00 0.78
CA GLU A 247 -15.29 -10.09 0.35
C GLU A 247 -14.89 -8.95 -0.58
N ASP A 248 -15.77 -8.55 -1.52
CA ASP A 248 -15.52 -7.47 -2.45
C ASP A 248 -15.53 -6.07 -1.80
N ILE A 249 -16.01 -5.95 -0.56
CA ILE A 249 -16.00 -4.69 0.20
C ILE A 249 -14.72 -4.56 1.02
N TYR A 250 -14.29 -5.65 1.66
CA TYR A 250 -13.20 -5.63 2.65
C TYR A 250 -11.89 -6.23 2.15
N SER A 251 -11.85 -6.67 0.89
CA SER A 251 -10.61 -7.14 0.27
C SER A 251 -10.33 -6.49 -1.08
N TYR A 252 -9.12 -6.63 -1.54
CA TYR A 252 -8.66 -6.27 -2.86
C TYR A 252 -7.66 -7.30 -3.35
N GLY A 253 -7.62 -7.52 -4.64
CA GLY A 253 -6.81 -8.58 -5.19
C GLY A 253 -6.79 -8.57 -6.71
N VAL A 254 -6.34 -9.66 -7.29
CA VAL A 254 -6.23 -9.83 -8.73
C VAL A 254 -6.74 -11.20 -9.14
N GLU A 255 -7.24 -11.28 -10.38
CA GLU A 255 -7.58 -12.54 -11.05
C GLU A 255 -6.96 -12.59 -12.45
N TRP A 256 -6.71 -13.80 -12.91
CA TRP A 256 -6.26 -14.08 -14.27
C TRP A 256 -6.77 -15.44 -14.76
N ASP A 257 -6.76 -15.62 -16.07
CA ASP A 257 -7.00 -16.90 -16.71
C ASP A 257 -5.65 -17.54 -17.09
N SER A 258 -5.35 -18.72 -16.58
CA SER A 258 -4.08 -19.41 -16.81
C SER A 258 -3.85 -19.84 -18.27
N THR A 259 -4.87 -19.70 -19.13
CA THR A 259 -4.77 -19.94 -20.57
C THR A 259 -4.43 -18.71 -21.38
N VAL A 260 -4.55 -17.51 -20.77
CA VAL A 260 -4.28 -16.21 -21.40
C VAL A 260 -2.81 -15.84 -21.18
N ALA A 261 -2.13 -15.51 -22.26
CA ALA A 261 -0.70 -15.23 -22.22
C ALA A 261 -0.35 -13.83 -21.68
N ASP A 262 -1.30 -12.89 -21.65
CA ASP A 262 -1.08 -11.54 -21.15
C ASP A 262 -0.82 -11.56 -19.63
N PRO A 263 0.33 -11.05 -19.15
CA PRO A 263 0.62 -10.99 -17.74
C PRO A 263 -0.10 -9.87 -16.98
N THR A 264 -0.90 -9.06 -17.67
CA THR A 264 -1.73 -8.02 -17.06
C THR A 264 -2.96 -8.66 -16.41
N LEU A 265 -3.22 -8.33 -15.15
CA LEU A 265 -4.25 -8.97 -14.34
C LEU A 265 -5.49 -8.07 -14.19
N THR A 266 -6.64 -8.70 -14.00
CA THR A 266 -7.85 -8.00 -13.62
C THR A 266 -7.85 -7.74 -12.12
N ARG A 267 -8.07 -6.48 -11.71
CA ARG A 267 -8.26 -6.12 -10.30
C ARG A 267 -9.65 -6.56 -9.84
N ILE A 268 -9.72 -7.22 -8.69
CA ILE A 268 -10.98 -7.68 -8.07
C ILE A 268 -11.09 -7.14 -6.64
N GLY A 269 -12.31 -7.12 -6.10
CA GLY A 269 -12.60 -6.57 -4.79
C GLY A 269 -12.79 -5.05 -4.81
N ASN A 270 -12.49 -4.39 -3.72
CA ASN A 270 -12.80 -2.96 -3.52
C ASN A 270 -11.83 -2.04 -4.28
N PRO A 271 -12.32 -1.23 -5.25
CA PRO A 271 -11.48 -0.30 -6.01
C PRO A 271 -10.78 0.78 -5.13
N LEU A 272 -11.40 1.18 -4.01
CA LEU A 272 -10.80 2.16 -3.11
C LEU A 272 -9.61 1.55 -2.35
N LEU A 273 -9.66 0.27 -2.01
CA LEU A 273 -8.55 -0.42 -1.39
C LEU A 273 -7.38 -0.60 -2.37
N HIS A 274 -7.64 -0.78 -3.67
CA HIS A 274 -6.58 -0.78 -4.69
C HIS A 274 -5.89 0.58 -4.85
N LYS A 275 -6.58 1.68 -4.57
CA LYS A 275 -5.98 3.03 -4.60
C LYS A 275 -5.20 3.35 -3.33
N SER A 276 -5.76 3.00 -2.18
CA SER A 276 -5.16 3.30 -0.87
C SER A 276 -4.08 2.29 -0.45
N LEU A 277 -4.13 1.05 -0.99
CA LEU A 277 -3.20 -0.04 -0.68
C LEU A 277 -2.96 -0.19 0.84
N PRO A 278 -3.99 -0.46 1.65
CA PRO A 278 -3.95 -0.32 3.10
C PRO A 278 -2.92 -1.25 3.79
N ILE A 279 -2.41 -2.25 3.08
CA ILE A 279 -1.34 -3.13 3.55
C ILE A 279 0.01 -2.58 3.09
N GLN A 280 0.22 -2.42 1.78
CA GLN A 280 1.51 -2.01 1.20
C GLN A 280 1.90 -0.57 1.61
N SER A 281 0.94 0.34 1.77
CA SER A 281 1.21 1.72 2.22
C SER A 281 1.71 1.81 3.66
N GLN A 282 1.56 0.75 4.45
CA GLN A 282 2.06 0.66 5.82
C GLN A 282 3.44 0.02 5.94
N TYR A 283 4.05 -0.40 4.83
CA TYR A 283 5.43 -0.83 4.85
C TYR A 283 6.32 0.38 5.17
N LYS A 284 7.00 0.33 6.33
CA LYS A 284 7.76 1.49 6.86
C LYS A 284 9.16 1.07 7.28
N GLY A 285 10.15 1.83 6.86
CA GLY A 285 11.51 1.67 7.36
C GLY A 285 11.62 1.95 8.85
N CYS A 286 12.35 1.13 9.56
CA CYS A 286 12.66 1.30 10.97
C CYS A 286 14.05 0.76 11.31
N VAL A 287 14.57 1.17 12.44
CA VAL A 287 15.74 0.56 13.10
C VAL A 287 15.24 -0.17 14.33
N ALA A 288 15.62 -1.43 14.48
CA ALA A 288 15.06 -2.32 15.50
C ALA A 288 16.10 -3.24 16.12
N ASN A 289 15.86 -3.64 17.38
CA ASN A 289 16.59 -4.70 18.06
C ASN A 289 15.65 -5.89 18.28
N GLY A 290 15.86 -6.97 17.52
CA GLY A 290 14.91 -8.08 17.50
C GLY A 290 13.54 -7.61 16.99
N ALA A 291 12.49 -7.82 17.79
CA ALA A 291 11.11 -7.38 17.48
C ALA A 291 10.79 -5.96 18.01
N GLU A 292 11.69 -5.32 18.73
CA GLU A 292 11.48 -4.00 19.32
C GLU A 292 11.98 -2.90 18.35
N ILE A 293 11.07 -2.00 17.96
CA ILE A 293 11.37 -0.85 17.08
C ILE A 293 11.93 0.28 17.93
N ASN A 294 13.18 0.67 17.66
CA ASN A 294 13.81 1.80 18.34
C ASN A 294 13.29 3.13 17.81
N TYR A 295 13.18 3.24 16.50
CA TYR A 295 12.57 4.38 15.80
C TYR A 295 12.21 4.03 14.36
N TYR A 296 11.23 4.77 13.81
CA TYR A 296 10.94 4.76 12.39
C TYR A 296 11.85 5.72 11.63
N LEU A 297 12.13 5.37 10.38
CA LEU A 297 12.89 6.19 9.44
C LEU A 297 11.98 7.19 8.73
N ASN A 298 12.54 8.28 8.26
CA ASN A 298 11.82 9.28 7.48
C ASN A 298 11.29 8.63 6.18
N PRO A 299 9.99 8.78 5.88
CA PRO A 299 9.39 8.13 4.71
C PRO A 299 10.02 8.54 3.36
N ASN A 300 10.69 9.69 3.29
CA ASN A 300 11.30 10.21 2.06
C ASN A 300 12.81 9.95 1.96
N ASP A 301 13.51 9.86 3.10
CA ASP A 301 14.97 9.69 3.13
C ASP A 301 15.41 8.99 4.42
N TRP A 302 15.92 7.78 4.30
CA TRP A 302 16.34 6.99 5.46
C TRP A 302 17.65 7.44 6.11
N SER A 303 18.33 8.46 5.57
CA SER A 303 19.40 9.14 6.31
C SER A 303 18.89 9.90 7.55
N GLN A 304 17.57 10.01 7.67
CA GLN A 304 16.87 10.68 8.77
C GLN A 304 15.88 9.72 9.47
N LYS A 305 15.60 10.00 10.72
CA LYS A 305 14.48 9.44 11.49
C LYS A 305 13.17 10.11 11.09
N ALA A 306 12.04 9.57 11.53
CA ALA A 306 10.72 10.15 11.27
C ALA A 306 10.55 11.60 11.84
N ASP A 307 11.35 11.97 12.83
CA ASP A 307 11.41 13.32 13.40
C ASP A 307 12.45 14.24 12.72
N GLU A 308 12.95 13.83 11.54
CA GLU A 308 13.95 14.51 10.71
C GLU A 308 15.34 14.65 11.33
N THR A 309 15.59 14.06 12.50
CA THR A 309 16.94 13.97 13.06
C THR A 309 17.76 12.88 12.32
N PRO A 310 19.11 12.97 12.27
CA PRO A 310 19.94 11.98 11.61
C PRO A 310 19.70 10.56 12.14
N SER A 311 19.53 9.59 11.24
CA SER A 311 19.45 8.19 11.59
C SER A 311 20.84 7.56 11.68
N VAL A 312 20.95 6.45 12.42
CA VAL A 312 22.16 5.65 12.54
C VAL A 312 21.86 4.26 11.99
N LEU A 313 22.44 3.94 10.82
CA LEU A 313 22.14 2.72 10.05
C LEU A 313 23.27 1.71 10.05
N ASP A 314 24.35 1.96 10.80
CA ASP A 314 25.59 1.18 10.82
C ASP A 314 25.56 -0.03 11.75
N GLY A 315 24.43 -0.26 12.42
CA GLY A 315 24.25 -1.33 13.40
C GLY A 315 24.37 -0.90 14.86
N THR A 316 24.83 0.33 15.13
CA THR A 316 24.95 0.87 16.51
C THR A 316 23.57 0.97 17.18
N ASP A 317 22.57 1.48 16.48
CA ASP A 317 21.22 1.64 16.98
C ASP A 317 20.34 0.39 16.72
N GLY A 318 20.84 -0.60 16.00
CA GLY A 318 20.10 -1.82 15.65
C GLY A 318 20.16 -2.14 14.16
N THR A 319 19.29 -3.04 13.72
CA THR A 319 19.20 -3.53 12.35
C THR A 319 18.14 -2.73 11.57
N VAL A 320 18.44 -2.37 10.32
CA VAL A 320 17.51 -1.65 9.42
C VAL A 320 16.47 -2.62 8.87
N ARG A 321 15.22 -2.38 9.14
CA ARG A 321 14.09 -3.25 8.82
C ARG A 321 12.98 -2.52 8.10
N VAL A 322 12.17 -3.28 7.38
CA VAL A 322 10.83 -2.84 6.95
C VAL A 322 9.81 -3.46 7.89
N HIS A 323 9.04 -2.63 8.56
CA HIS A 323 7.90 -3.04 9.37
C HIS A 323 6.72 -3.33 8.45
N ILE A 324 6.21 -4.55 8.52
CA ILE A 324 5.07 -5.06 7.75
C ILE A 324 3.90 -5.26 8.72
N PRO A 325 2.74 -4.66 8.47
CA PRO A 325 1.57 -4.84 9.33
C PRO A 325 1.04 -6.26 9.22
N LYS A 326 0.31 -6.71 10.23
CA LYS A 326 -0.50 -7.92 10.13
C LYS A 326 -1.57 -7.75 9.05
N PHE A 327 -1.73 -8.77 8.21
CA PHE A 327 -2.78 -8.82 7.20
C PHE A 327 -3.20 -10.26 6.90
N TYR A 328 -4.15 -10.43 6.03
CA TYR A 328 -4.70 -11.73 5.65
C TYR A 328 -4.68 -11.91 4.14
N GLY A 329 -4.31 -13.10 3.70
CA GLY A 329 -4.29 -13.52 2.32
C GLY A 329 -5.27 -14.64 2.05
N LYS A 330 -5.80 -14.69 0.83
CA LYS A 330 -6.65 -15.79 0.34
C LYS A 330 -6.39 -15.98 -1.15
N SER A 331 -6.40 -17.22 -1.59
CA SER A 331 -6.25 -17.57 -2.99
C SER A 331 -7.27 -18.61 -3.40
N GLY A 332 -7.46 -18.77 -4.69
CA GLY A 332 -8.36 -19.81 -5.19
C GLY A 332 -8.20 -20.08 -6.68
N VAL A 333 -8.72 -21.24 -7.07
CA VAL A 333 -8.71 -21.78 -8.43
C VAL A 333 -10.12 -22.17 -8.82
N GLU A 334 -10.63 -21.60 -9.92
CA GLU A 334 -11.94 -21.90 -10.47
C GLU A 334 -11.80 -22.23 -11.96
N GLY A 335 -11.64 -23.51 -12.30
CA GLY A 335 -11.34 -23.92 -13.65
C GLY A 335 -10.01 -23.36 -14.14
N THR A 336 -10.02 -22.54 -15.19
CA THR A 336 -8.82 -21.84 -15.69
C THR A 336 -8.53 -20.54 -14.94
N LYS A 337 -9.47 -20.03 -14.18
CA LYS A 337 -9.30 -18.81 -13.39
C LYS A 337 -8.47 -19.07 -12.13
N ARG A 338 -7.61 -18.12 -11.84
CA ARG A 338 -6.78 -18.02 -10.65
C ARG A 338 -7.04 -16.66 -10.02
N TRP A 339 -7.05 -16.59 -8.70
CA TRP A 339 -7.18 -15.32 -8.03
C TRP A 339 -6.44 -15.32 -6.69
N VAL A 340 -6.02 -14.13 -6.29
CA VAL A 340 -5.40 -13.85 -4.98
C VAL A 340 -6.02 -12.58 -4.42
N ARG A 341 -6.35 -12.58 -3.13
CA ARG A 341 -6.91 -11.45 -2.40
C ARG A 341 -6.12 -11.16 -1.13
N MET A 342 -6.12 -9.90 -0.73
CA MET A 342 -5.54 -9.40 0.51
C MET A 342 -6.57 -8.60 1.29
N SER A 343 -6.49 -8.65 2.62
CA SER A 343 -7.38 -7.90 3.53
C SER A 343 -6.67 -7.55 4.83
N THR A 344 -7.04 -6.43 5.44
CA THR A 344 -6.66 -6.09 6.82
C THR A 344 -7.54 -6.76 7.87
N ILE A 345 -8.57 -7.48 7.42
CA ILE A 345 -9.58 -8.13 8.27
C ILE A 345 -9.60 -9.63 7.97
N LYS A 346 -9.58 -10.46 9.01
CA LYS A 346 -9.86 -11.90 8.89
C LYS A 346 -11.37 -12.12 8.74
N MET A 347 -11.82 -12.46 7.54
CA MET A 347 -13.27 -12.58 7.28
C MET A 347 -13.81 -13.95 7.70
N ASP A 348 -13.03 -15.02 7.51
CA ASP A 348 -13.34 -16.39 7.94
C ASP A 348 -12.06 -17.22 8.16
N ASN A 349 -12.20 -18.50 8.44
CA ASN A 349 -11.06 -19.39 8.70
C ASN A 349 -10.27 -19.80 7.46
N THR A 350 -10.72 -19.46 6.26
CA THR A 350 -9.99 -19.71 4.99
C THR A 350 -8.97 -18.61 4.68
N TRP A 351 -9.04 -17.47 5.38
CA TRP A 351 -8.06 -16.39 5.27
C TRP A 351 -6.83 -16.71 6.10
N ILE A 352 -5.67 -16.75 5.43
CA ILE A 352 -4.36 -17.03 6.02
C ILE A 352 -3.87 -15.77 6.70
N GLU A 353 -3.49 -15.88 7.97
CA GLU A 353 -2.88 -14.78 8.69
C GLU A 353 -1.39 -14.66 8.33
N ILE A 354 -1.00 -13.49 7.88
CA ILE A 354 0.39 -13.07 7.77
C ILE A 354 0.67 -12.18 8.98
N PRO A 355 1.50 -12.63 9.94
CA PRO A 355 1.72 -11.91 11.18
C PRO A 355 2.44 -10.59 10.94
N GLU A 356 2.29 -9.66 11.86
CA GLU A 356 3.10 -8.45 11.91
C GLU A 356 4.58 -8.83 12.07
N MET A 357 5.46 -8.22 11.28
CA MET A 357 6.87 -8.59 11.28
C MET A 357 7.79 -7.46 10.85
N LEU A 358 9.03 -7.57 11.26
CA LEU A 358 10.14 -6.71 10.87
C LEU A 358 11.07 -7.54 9.97
N VAL A 359 11.20 -7.18 8.70
CA VAL A 359 12.01 -7.91 7.71
C VAL A 359 13.20 -7.06 7.29
N ASP A 360 14.37 -7.67 7.13
CA ASP A 360 15.59 -6.97 6.68
C ASP A 360 15.32 -6.13 5.43
N ALA A 361 15.59 -4.83 5.50
CA ALA A 361 15.42 -3.90 4.38
C ALA A 361 16.41 -4.18 3.24
N TYR A 362 17.62 -4.59 3.59
CA TYR A 362 18.68 -5.05 2.67
C TYR A 362 18.83 -6.56 2.81
N ARG A 363 19.44 -7.24 1.84
CA ARG A 363 19.93 -8.59 2.10
C ARG A 363 20.99 -8.53 3.21
N SER A 364 20.96 -9.50 4.13
CA SER A 364 21.78 -9.47 5.35
C SER A 364 23.28 -9.48 5.04
N THR A 365 24.03 -8.66 5.75
CA THR A 365 25.46 -8.85 5.97
C THR A 365 25.68 -9.67 7.24
N VAL A 366 26.92 -9.86 7.67
CA VAL A 366 27.24 -10.60 8.90
C VAL A 366 28.18 -9.77 9.77
N ASP A 367 27.70 -9.42 10.95
CA ASP A 367 28.54 -8.86 12.02
C ASP A 367 29.43 -9.94 12.62
N THR A 368 30.74 -9.78 12.48
CA THR A 368 31.78 -10.66 13.01
C THR A 368 32.56 -10.04 14.16
N THR A 369 32.07 -8.96 14.76
CA THR A 369 32.70 -8.31 15.93
C THR A 369 32.98 -9.32 17.04
N VAL A 370 32.07 -10.27 17.25
CA VAL A 370 32.31 -11.45 18.08
C VAL A 370 32.44 -12.67 17.15
N SER A 371 33.65 -13.02 16.81
CA SER A 371 33.95 -14.05 15.79
C SER A 371 33.40 -15.45 16.13
N ALA A 372 33.20 -15.77 17.41
CA ALA A 372 32.62 -17.03 17.87
C ALA A 372 31.10 -17.12 17.63
N THR A 373 30.42 -15.99 17.52
CA THR A 373 28.96 -15.88 17.34
C THR A 373 28.62 -14.82 16.29
N PRO A 374 28.95 -15.06 15.02
CA PRO A 374 28.60 -14.15 13.93
C PRO A 374 27.08 -13.94 13.85
N LYS A 375 26.63 -12.73 13.58
CA LYS A 375 25.21 -12.34 13.56
C LYS A 375 24.80 -11.85 12.18
N ALA A 376 23.67 -12.32 11.69
CA ALA A 376 23.06 -11.75 10.49
C ALA A 376 22.41 -10.40 10.84
N VAL A 377 22.74 -9.36 10.09
CA VAL A 377 22.24 -8.00 10.30
C VAL A 377 22.02 -7.29 8.96
N SER A 378 21.08 -6.38 8.90
CA SER A 378 20.82 -5.52 7.74
C SER A 378 21.24 -4.09 8.10
N VAL A 379 22.46 -3.71 7.70
CA VAL A 379 23.09 -2.44 8.10
C VAL A 379 23.89 -1.82 6.96
N VAL A 380 24.15 -0.51 7.06
CA VAL A 380 25.03 0.23 6.18
C VAL A 380 26.37 0.43 6.91
N ASN A 381 27.28 -0.51 6.77
CA ASN A 381 28.55 -0.50 7.50
C ASN A 381 29.68 -1.07 6.65
N THR A 382 30.71 -0.27 6.39
CA THR A 382 31.86 -0.61 5.54
C THR A 382 33.09 -1.03 6.32
N THR A 383 32.98 -1.29 7.63
CA THR A 383 34.11 -1.80 8.42
C THR A 383 34.36 -3.29 8.15
N ALA A 384 35.57 -3.73 8.44
CA ALA A 384 36.00 -5.12 8.18
C ALA A 384 35.14 -6.18 8.92
N GLN A 385 34.52 -5.82 10.05
CA GLN A 385 33.63 -6.69 10.83
C GLN A 385 32.34 -7.00 10.10
N PHE A 386 31.90 -6.13 9.17
CA PHE A 386 30.66 -6.26 8.38
C PHE A 386 30.96 -6.56 6.91
N ARG A 387 32.03 -7.33 6.66
CA ARG A 387 32.40 -7.72 5.29
C ARG A 387 31.34 -8.66 4.69
N GLY A 388 30.83 -8.28 3.54
CA GLY A 388 29.92 -9.08 2.74
C GLY A 388 30.61 -10.04 1.79
N GLY A 389 29.97 -10.32 0.68
CA GLY A 389 30.48 -11.22 -0.36
C GLY A 389 30.94 -12.55 0.21
N GLY A 390 32.03 -13.09 -0.30
CA GLY A 390 32.67 -14.30 0.20
C GLY A 390 33.65 -14.07 1.36
N ASN A 391 33.60 -12.94 2.05
CA ASN A 391 34.54 -12.55 3.11
C ASN A 391 36.00 -12.35 2.59
N ARG A 392 36.15 -11.83 1.40
CA ARG A 392 37.44 -11.68 0.72
C ARG A 392 38.17 -10.43 1.21
N THR A 393 39.14 -10.60 2.09
CA THR A 393 39.89 -9.48 2.68
C THR A 393 40.70 -8.69 1.63
N ALA A 394 41.15 -9.33 0.55
CA ALA A 394 41.87 -8.67 -0.55
C ALA A 394 41.00 -7.62 -1.27
N ASN A 395 39.69 -7.74 -1.20
CA ASN A 395 38.76 -6.81 -1.84
C ASN A 395 38.53 -5.54 -1.01
N ASP A 396 38.95 -5.49 0.25
CA ASP A 396 38.80 -4.32 1.11
C ASP A 396 39.48 -3.08 0.51
N THR A 397 40.61 -3.28 -0.19
CA THR A 397 41.39 -2.21 -0.85
C THR A 397 40.62 -1.53 -1.99
N TYR A 398 39.56 -2.14 -2.51
CA TYR A 398 38.74 -1.54 -3.56
C TYR A 398 37.75 -0.50 -3.03
N LEU A 399 37.55 -0.38 -1.72
CA LEU A 399 36.55 0.55 -1.15
C LEU A 399 36.78 2.00 -1.62
N ASP A 400 38.00 2.44 -1.66
CA ASP A 400 38.36 3.81 -2.03
C ASP A 400 38.53 4.05 -3.54
N THR A 401 38.77 2.98 -4.33
CA THR A 401 39.03 3.07 -5.77
C THR A 401 37.91 2.53 -6.63
N ASP A 402 37.23 1.50 -6.17
CA ASP A 402 36.10 0.84 -6.82
C ASP A 402 35.21 0.15 -5.79
N ALA A 403 34.37 0.92 -5.12
CA ALA A 403 33.48 0.44 -4.07
C ALA A 403 32.55 -0.72 -4.50
N PHE A 404 32.24 -0.82 -5.81
CA PHE A 404 31.41 -1.91 -6.31
C PHE A 404 32.12 -3.25 -6.39
N ARG A 405 33.46 -3.27 -6.36
CA ARG A 405 34.27 -4.48 -6.24
C ARG A 405 34.62 -4.84 -4.80
N SER A 406 34.55 -3.89 -3.87
CA SER A 406 34.78 -4.14 -2.45
C SER A 406 33.71 -5.09 -1.89
N ASP A 407 34.10 -5.95 -0.94
CA ASP A 407 33.15 -6.75 -0.15
C ASP A 407 32.61 -5.99 1.08
N LEU A 408 33.20 -4.83 1.40
CA LEU A 408 32.74 -4.00 2.53
C LEU A 408 31.38 -3.32 2.22
N GLY A 409 30.49 -3.30 3.18
CA GLY A 409 29.14 -2.72 3.02
C GLY A 409 28.20 -3.50 2.09
N LYS A 410 28.50 -4.76 1.79
CA LYS A 410 27.74 -5.62 0.89
C LYS A 410 26.98 -6.72 1.65
N PRO A 411 25.92 -7.29 1.04
CA PRO A 411 25.29 -8.51 1.52
C PRO A 411 26.29 -9.67 1.64
N ARG A 412 26.11 -10.51 2.64
CA ARG A 412 26.93 -11.71 2.81
C ARG A 412 26.45 -12.82 1.89
N THR A 413 27.39 -13.42 1.15
CA THR A 413 27.16 -14.56 0.26
C THR A 413 28.18 -15.66 0.51
N ASN A 414 28.17 -16.69 -0.29
CA ASN A 414 29.12 -17.81 -0.25
C ASN A 414 29.13 -18.53 1.12
N ILE A 415 27.95 -18.67 1.73
CA ILE A 415 27.71 -19.44 2.96
C ILE A 415 26.51 -20.36 2.75
N SER A 416 26.51 -21.52 3.41
CA SER A 416 25.39 -22.46 3.33
C SER A 416 24.16 -21.92 4.06
N ARG A 417 22.97 -22.41 3.67
CA ARG A 417 21.70 -22.08 4.35
C ARG A 417 21.76 -22.40 5.86
N ALA A 418 22.42 -23.47 6.25
CA ALA A 418 22.61 -23.81 7.67
C ALA A 418 23.40 -22.71 8.44
N ASN A 419 24.43 -22.12 7.81
CA ASN A 419 25.16 -20.99 8.39
C ASN A 419 24.32 -19.71 8.40
N MET A 420 23.56 -19.44 7.34
CA MET A 420 22.62 -18.30 7.30
C MET A 420 21.62 -18.39 8.47
N ARG A 421 21.06 -19.56 8.70
CA ARG A 421 20.15 -19.86 9.84
C ARG A 421 20.83 -19.66 11.18
N THR A 422 22.07 -20.16 11.33
CA THR A 422 22.86 -20.00 12.56
C THR A 422 23.11 -18.52 12.85
N TYR A 423 23.49 -17.74 11.85
CA TYR A 423 23.75 -16.31 12.03
C TYR A 423 22.48 -15.49 12.30
N ALA A 424 21.35 -15.90 11.71
CA ALA A 424 20.04 -15.34 12.07
C ALA A 424 19.70 -15.61 13.52
N THR A 425 19.83 -16.86 13.99
CA THR A 425 19.58 -17.26 15.37
C THR A 425 20.50 -16.53 16.35
N ASN A 426 21.78 -16.37 16.04
CA ASN A 426 22.73 -15.61 16.86
C ASN A 426 22.33 -14.13 17.00
N ALA A 427 21.63 -13.60 16.02
CA ALA A 427 21.06 -12.24 16.05
C ALA A 427 19.69 -12.17 16.77
N GLY A 428 19.16 -13.28 17.25
CA GLY A 428 17.82 -13.35 17.83
C GLY A 428 16.70 -13.19 16.78
N SER A 429 16.99 -13.57 15.54
CA SER A 429 16.09 -13.48 14.38
C SER A 429 15.90 -14.85 13.73
N GLU A 430 14.98 -14.98 12.82
CA GLU A 430 14.81 -16.14 11.95
C GLU A 430 15.09 -15.77 10.49
N MET A 431 15.48 -16.76 9.67
CA MET A 431 15.58 -16.54 8.22
C MET A 431 14.19 -16.30 7.63
N LEU A 432 14.13 -15.44 6.61
CA LEU A 432 12.91 -15.27 5.82
C LEU A 432 12.52 -16.61 5.21
N CYS A 433 11.34 -17.11 5.56
CA CYS A 433 10.84 -18.36 5.02
C CYS A 433 9.98 -18.15 3.76
N TYR A 434 9.83 -19.23 2.98
CA TYR A 434 9.05 -19.24 1.75
C TYR A 434 7.59 -18.78 1.95
N GLU A 435 6.93 -19.23 3.01
CA GLU A 435 5.54 -18.92 3.31
C GLU A 435 5.29 -17.41 3.49
N TYR A 436 6.24 -16.69 4.10
CA TYR A 436 6.14 -15.23 4.22
C TYR A 436 6.58 -14.53 2.95
N TYR A 437 7.66 -14.99 2.29
CA TYR A 437 8.14 -14.39 1.05
C TYR A 437 7.05 -14.27 0.01
N LYS A 438 6.27 -15.34 -0.23
CA LYS A 438 5.23 -15.35 -1.26
C LYS A 438 4.15 -14.28 -1.02
N TRP A 439 3.82 -13.99 0.26
CA TRP A 439 2.79 -13.01 0.59
C TRP A 439 3.32 -11.59 0.70
N ILE A 440 4.49 -11.37 1.34
CA ILE A 440 5.00 -10.02 1.63
C ILE A 440 5.80 -9.41 0.48
N PHE A 441 6.36 -10.25 -0.43
CA PHE A 441 7.06 -9.78 -1.62
C PHE A 441 6.25 -10.04 -2.88
N TYR A 442 5.97 -11.29 -3.22
CA TYR A 442 5.41 -11.64 -4.52
C TYR A 442 3.95 -11.17 -4.66
N TRP A 443 3.03 -11.70 -3.86
CA TRP A 443 1.60 -11.35 -4.00
C TRP A 443 1.30 -9.91 -3.61
N ALA A 444 1.96 -9.35 -2.61
CA ALA A 444 1.78 -7.94 -2.26
C ALA A 444 2.15 -7.02 -3.43
N TRP A 445 3.25 -7.34 -4.14
CA TRP A 445 3.63 -6.62 -5.34
C TRP A 445 2.65 -6.87 -6.50
N VAL A 446 2.29 -8.11 -6.79
CA VAL A 446 1.36 -8.48 -7.87
C VAL A 446 0.00 -7.77 -7.70
N VAL A 447 -0.55 -7.74 -6.49
CA VAL A 447 -1.81 -7.05 -6.20
C VAL A 447 -1.70 -5.54 -6.36
N GLU A 448 -0.57 -4.94 -5.96
CA GLU A 448 -0.32 -3.51 -6.13
C GLU A 448 -0.31 -3.11 -7.61
N TYR A 449 0.45 -3.82 -8.43
CA TYR A 449 0.68 -3.46 -9.84
C TYR A 449 -0.29 -4.13 -10.83
N ALA A 450 -1.03 -5.14 -10.41
CA ALA A 450 -1.90 -5.97 -11.25
C ALA A 450 -1.19 -6.51 -12.50
N THR A 451 0.01 -7.02 -12.31
CA THR A 451 0.82 -7.66 -13.36
C THR A 451 1.68 -8.76 -12.77
N LEU A 452 1.99 -9.77 -13.58
CA LEU A 452 2.92 -10.86 -13.24
C LEU A 452 4.36 -10.57 -13.72
N ASN A 453 4.58 -9.46 -14.45
CA ASN A 453 5.89 -9.08 -14.98
C ASN A 453 6.59 -8.06 -14.08
N SER A 454 7.42 -8.54 -13.14
CA SER A 454 8.20 -7.68 -12.24
C SER A 454 9.24 -6.81 -12.95
N GLN A 455 9.74 -7.25 -14.10
CA GLN A 455 10.71 -6.51 -14.93
C GLN A 455 10.06 -5.54 -15.92
N LYS A 456 8.73 -5.40 -15.94
CA LYS A 456 8.09 -4.35 -16.73
C LYS A 456 8.72 -2.99 -16.36
N ALA A 457 8.85 -2.11 -17.34
CA ALA A 457 9.46 -0.80 -17.12
C ALA A 457 8.82 -0.08 -15.92
N TYR A 458 9.66 0.45 -15.03
CA TYR A 458 9.19 1.24 -13.90
C TYR A 458 8.51 2.52 -14.37
N THR A 459 7.40 2.86 -13.75
CA THR A 459 6.77 4.18 -13.87
C THR A 459 6.23 4.63 -12.51
N ALA A 460 6.48 5.90 -12.16
CA ALA A 460 5.91 6.53 -10.98
C ALA A 460 4.46 6.98 -11.21
N ASP A 461 4.04 7.13 -12.48
CA ASP A 461 2.71 7.61 -12.84
C ASP A 461 1.65 6.56 -12.49
N LEU A 462 0.53 7.02 -11.94
CA LEU A 462 -0.66 6.20 -11.75
C LEU A 462 -1.46 6.11 -13.06
N THR A 463 -2.31 5.09 -13.17
CA THR A 463 -3.32 5.05 -14.24
C THR A 463 -4.31 6.21 -14.10
N ALA A 464 -5.13 6.44 -15.13
CA ALA A 464 -6.19 7.45 -15.07
C ALA A 464 -7.19 7.20 -13.93
N GLU A 465 -7.35 5.94 -13.51
CA GLU A 465 -8.20 5.54 -12.39
C GLU A 465 -7.50 5.69 -11.02
N GLY A 466 -6.20 5.97 -10.99
CA GLY A 466 -5.40 6.15 -9.79
C GLY A 466 -4.79 4.85 -9.24
N TYR A 467 -4.47 3.88 -10.09
CA TYR A 467 -3.80 2.63 -9.72
C TYR A 467 -2.31 2.64 -10.06
N HIS A 468 -1.50 1.95 -9.28
CA HIS A 468 -0.10 1.67 -9.64
C HIS A 468 -0.02 0.85 -10.93
N GLN A 469 0.98 1.13 -11.75
CA GLN A 469 1.23 0.48 -13.03
C GLN A 469 2.72 0.37 -13.32
N GLY A 470 3.08 -0.34 -14.40
CA GLY A 470 4.48 -0.62 -14.70
C GLY A 470 4.99 -1.82 -13.90
N GLY A 471 6.25 -1.78 -13.54
CA GLY A 471 6.94 -2.78 -12.75
C GLY A 471 8.15 -2.17 -12.05
N LEU A 472 9.16 -2.98 -11.78
CA LEU A 472 10.39 -2.55 -11.09
C LEU A 472 11.56 -2.32 -12.07
N GLY A 473 11.32 -2.47 -13.39
CA GLY A 473 12.36 -2.43 -14.40
C GLY A 473 13.23 -3.70 -14.41
N ASP A 474 14.22 -3.72 -15.28
CA ASP A 474 15.13 -4.86 -15.47
C ASP A 474 16.19 -5.03 -14.35
N GLY A 475 16.27 -4.07 -13.44
CA GLY A 475 17.18 -4.15 -12.29
C GLY A 475 18.65 -4.31 -12.69
N VAL A 476 19.41 -4.99 -11.84
CA VAL A 476 20.84 -5.31 -12.07
C VAL A 476 20.97 -6.66 -12.77
N THR A 477 20.05 -7.05 -13.65
CA THR A 477 19.94 -8.43 -14.17
C THR A 477 20.65 -8.63 -15.52
N THR A 478 21.18 -7.57 -16.11
CA THR A 478 21.68 -7.57 -17.50
C THR A 478 23.19 -7.67 -17.63
N TRP A 479 23.91 -7.92 -16.53
CA TRP A 479 25.35 -8.10 -16.54
C TRP A 479 25.75 -9.58 -16.63
N ASN A 480 25.86 -10.09 -17.82
CA ASN A 480 26.19 -11.48 -18.09
C ASN A 480 27.69 -11.81 -17.87
N GLY A 481 28.50 -12.08 -18.91
CA GLY A 481 29.86 -12.60 -18.82
C GLY A 481 30.88 -11.74 -18.03
N ASP A 482 30.72 -10.42 -18.05
CA ASP A 482 31.68 -9.50 -17.41
C ASP A 482 31.61 -9.51 -15.88
N TRP A 483 30.48 -9.87 -15.32
CA TRP A 483 30.30 -9.90 -13.87
C TRP A 483 31.26 -10.85 -13.16
N ASN A 484 31.52 -12.04 -13.75
CA ASN A 484 32.53 -12.96 -13.22
C ASN A 484 33.93 -12.33 -13.19
N THR A 485 34.35 -11.72 -14.30
CA THR A 485 35.64 -11.07 -14.44
C THR A 485 35.77 -9.87 -13.51
N TYR A 486 34.71 -9.10 -13.34
CA TYR A 486 34.72 -7.87 -12.55
C TYR A 486 34.87 -8.14 -11.05
N ASN A 487 34.03 -9.01 -10.47
CA ASN A 487 34.07 -9.28 -9.03
C ASN A 487 33.86 -10.76 -8.64
N GLY A 488 33.83 -11.69 -9.56
CA GLY A 488 33.71 -13.12 -9.27
C GLY A 488 32.31 -13.59 -8.92
N TYR A 489 31.27 -12.94 -9.47
CA TYR A 489 29.84 -13.19 -9.22
C TYR A 489 29.35 -12.83 -7.81
N TYR A 490 30.06 -11.98 -7.08
CA TYR A 490 29.66 -11.48 -5.77
C TYR A 490 28.71 -10.28 -5.86
N PRO A 491 28.05 -9.85 -4.77
CA PRO A 491 27.12 -8.73 -4.81
C PRO A 491 27.72 -7.45 -5.39
N LEU A 492 26.99 -6.78 -6.25
CA LEU A 492 27.34 -5.46 -6.79
C LEU A 492 26.80 -4.35 -5.90
N THR A 493 25.53 -4.44 -5.54
CA THR A 493 24.79 -3.39 -4.86
C THR A 493 25.14 -3.34 -3.38
N PRO A 494 25.62 -2.19 -2.85
CA PRO A 494 25.81 -2.00 -1.41
C PRO A 494 24.49 -2.03 -0.64
N CYS A 495 24.54 -2.43 0.62
CA CYS A 495 23.41 -2.28 1.54
C CYS A 495 23.05 -0.79 1.67
N GLY A 496 21.75 -0.46 1.60
CA GLY A 496 21.26 0.89 1.75
C GLY A 496 21.46 1.80 0.53
N TYR A 497 21.77 1.24 -0.64
CA TYR A 497 22.04 2.02 -1.84
C TYR A 497 20.89 2.96 -2.23
N CYS A 498 19.64 2.56 -1.99
CA CYS A 498 18.44 3.32 -2.33
C CYS A 498 17.79 4.02 -1.13
N ASN A 499 18.51 4.29 -0.04
CA ASN A 499 17.94 4.88 1.18
C ASN A 499 17.31 6.26 0.96
N ASP A 500 17.79 7.02 -0.03
CA ASP A 500 17.24 8.29 -0.47
C ASP A 500 15.87 8.22 -1.18
N ILE A 501 15.37 7.00 -1.46
CA ILE A 501 13.99 6.78 -1.94
C ILE A 501 13.01 6.60 -0.74
N GLY A 502 13.52 6.39 0.45
CA GLY A 502 12.70 6.22 1.66
C GLY A 502 11.81 4.97 1.65
N ASN A 503 10.53 5.11 2.04
CA ASN A 503 9.54 4.02 2.07
C ASN A 503 8.89 3.76 0.69
N PHE A 504 9.24 4.53 -0.32
CA PHE A 504 8.58 4.49 -1.62
C PHE A 504 9.16 3.43 -2.55
N THR A 505 8.50 3.26 -3.67
CA THR A 505 9.01 2.47 -4.81
C THR A 505 9.71 3.40 -5.79
N GLY A 506 10.85 2.96 -6.29
CA GLY A 506 11.64 3.74 -7.26
C GLY A 506 12.80 2.92 -7.81
N VAL A 507 13.55 3.54 -8.69
CA VAL A 507 14.78 2.97 -9.25
C VAL A 507 15.91 3.99 -9.17
N LYS A 508 17.13 3.52 -8.88
CA LYS A 508 18.31 4.35 -8.79
C LYS A 508 19.41 3.83 -9.70
N ASP A 509 20.11 4.75 -10.39
CA ASP A 509 21.21 4.39 -11.27
C ASP A 509 22.42 3.95 -10.46
N LEU A 510 22.95 2.77 -10.77
CA LEU A 510 24.23 2.27 -10.32
C LEU A 510 25.17 2.29 -11.52
N VAL A 511 26.15 3.21 -11.49
CA VAL A 511 27.10 3.38 -12.58
C VAL A 511 28.42 2.68 -12.20
N ILE A 512 28.71 1.59 -12.87
CA ILE A 512 30.03 0.93 -12.79
C ILE A 512 30.93 1.65 -13.77
N PRO A 513 32.07 2.24 -13.31
CA PRO A 513 33.01 2.90 -14.21
C PRO A 513 33.76 1.89 -15.07
N GLU A 514 34.35 2.36 -16.15
CA GLU A 514 35.34 1.55 -16.88
C GLU A 514 36.49 1.14 -15.92
N THR A 515 36.77 -0.14 -15.85
CA THR A 515 37.67 -0.70 -14.86
C THR A 515 38.69 -1.63 -15.53
N VAL A 516 39.97 -1.33 -15.35
CA VAL A 516 41.06 -2.19 -15.78
C VAL A 516 41.29 -3.27 -14.71
N ILE A 517 40.92 -4.50 -15.02
CA ILE A 517 41.02 -5.65 -14.10
C ILE A 517 42.46 -6.16 -14.04
N ASN A 518 43.14 -6.19 -15.21
CA ASN A 518 44.54 -6.56 -15.38
C ASN A 518 45.06 -6.02 -16.72
N GLU A 519 46.36 -6.23 -17.02
CA GLU A 519 47.00 -5.72 -18.23
C GLU A 519 46.29 -6.07 -19.56
N SER A 520 45.47 -7.12 -19.58
CA SER A 520 44.82 -7.63 -20.80
C SER A 520 43.30 -7.54 -20.76
N THR A 521 42.70 -7.08 -19.66
CA THR A 521 41.26 -7.10 -19.46
C THR A 521 40.75 -5.78 -18.92
N THR A 522 39.92 -5.12 -19.70
CA THR A 522 39.15 -3.94 -19.28
C THR A 522 37.70 -4.26 -19.36
N VAL A 523 36.97 -3.97 -18.29
CA VAL A 523 35.49 -4.04 -18.24
C VAL A 523 34.95 -2.65 -18.52
N ALA A 524 34.16 -2.53 -19.57
CA ALA A 524 33.57 -1.26 -19.96
C ALA A 524 32.58 -0.70 -18.91
N SER A 525 32.47 0.62 -18.88
CA SER A 525 31.48 1.29 -18.04
C SER A 525 30.06 0.80 -18.34
N LYS A 526 29.26 0.59 -17.29
CA LYS A 526 27.88 0.14 -17.42
C LYS A 526 26.99 0.78 -16.36
N THR A 527 25.78 1.13 -16.77
CA THR A 527 24.74 1.66 -15.86
C THR A 527 23.65 0.62 -15.68
N PHE A 528 23.27 0.37 -14.43
CA PHE A 528 22.19 -0.50 -14.04
C PHE A 528 21.13 0.31 -13.29
N LYS A 529 19.88 -0.15 -13.33
CA LYS A 529 18.77 0.37 -12.55
C LYS A 529 18.59 -0.50 -11.30
N VAL A 530 18.89 0.01 -10.12
CA VAL A 530 18.64 -0.71 -8.85
C VAL A 530 17.23 -0.39 -8.37
N PRO A 531 16.32 -1.38 -8.32
CA PRO A 531 14.98 -1.15 -7.83
C PRO A 531 14.93 -1.09 -6.31
N ARG A 532 14.02 -0.26 -5.79
CA ARG A 532 13.51 -0.30 -4.44
C ARG A 532 12.00 -0.45 -4.48
N TRP A 533 11.45 -1.33 -3.67
CA TRP A 533 10.01 -1.50 -3.54
C TRP A 533 9.61 -1.43 -2.08
N ARG A 534 8.82 -0.42 -1.72
CA ARG A 534 8.27 -0.26 -0.37
C ARG A 534 9.30 -0.40 0.76
N GLY A 535 10.48 0.20 0.57
CA GLY A 535 11.59 0.15 1.53
C GLY A 535 12.53 -1.04 1.36
N PHE A 536 12.21 -2.03 0.53
CA PHE A 536 13.10 -3.15 0.25
C PHE A 536 14.07 -2.79 -0.89
N ASP A 537 15.35 -2.70 -0.58
CA ASP A 537 16.39 -2.53 -1.59
C ASP A 537 16.54 -3.80 -2.41
N ASN A 538 16.60 -3.61 -3.73
CA ASN A 538 16.95 -4.63 -4.70
C ASN A 538 16.18 -5.96 -4.45
N PRO A 539 14.84 -5.95 -4.52
CA PRO A 539 14.02 -7.11 -4.14
C PRO A 539 14.26 -8.34 -5.01
N PHE A 540 14.75 -8.17 -6.23
CA PHE A 540 15.19 -9.24 -7.13
C PHE A 540 16.42 -8.81 -7.94
N GLY A 541 17.13 -9.76 -8.54
CA GLY A 541 18.34 -9.52 -9.31
C GLY A 541 19.56 -9.23 -8.40
N ASP A 542 20.70 -8.81 -8.98
CA ASP A 542 22.02 -8.74 -8.35
C ASP A 542 22.48 -10.11 -7.85
N ILE A 543 21.90 -10.61 -6.76
CA ILE A 543 22.11 -11.95 -6.22
C ILE A 543 20.79 -12.61 -5.88
N TRP A 544 20.77 -13.94 -5.85
CA TRP A 544 19.63 -14.74 -5.39
C TRP A 544 19.33 -14.53 -3.90
N THR A 545 18.10 -14.75 -3.50
CA THR A 545 17.70 -14.79 -2.09
C THR A 545 17.39 -16.23 -1.69
N ASN A 546 18.15 -16.80 -0.74
CA ASN A 546 17.86 -18.11 -0.17
C ASN A 546 16.72 -17.99 0.84
N LEU A 547 15.74 -18.90 0.74
CA LEU A 547 14.61 -18.96 1.65
C LEU A 547 14.70 -20.19 2.55
N ASP A 548 14.26 -20.05 3.81
CA ASP A 548 14.14 -21.18 4.72
C ASP A 548 12.70 -21.67 4.83
N GLY A 549 12.46 -22.63 5.71
CA GLY A 549 11.13 -23.23 5.89
C GLY A 549 10.60 -23.95 4.65
N ILE A 550 11.48 -24.34 3.71
CA ILE A 550 11.16 -25.06 2.49
C ILE A 550 12.22 -26.12 2.15
N ILE A 551 11.77 -27.30 1.80
CA ILE A 551 12.58 -28.40 1.26
C ILE A 551 11.85 -29.00 0.06
N LEU A 552 12.57 -29.25 -1.03
CA LEU A 552 12.05 -29.95 -2.19
C LEU A 552 12.69 -31.34 -2.27
N GLU A 553 11.85 -32.34 -2.51
CA GLU A 553 12.28 -33.73 -2.67
C GLU A 553 11.73 -34.35 -3.95
N ARG A 554 12.63 -34.91 -4.73
CA ARG A 554 12.29 -35.71 -5.90
C ARG A 554 12.61 -37.18 -5.63
N THR A 555 11.64 -38.04 -5.73
CA THR A 555 11.79 -39.48 -5.40
C THR A 555 12.47 -40.28 -6.52
N ALA A 556 12.38 -39.81 -7.76
CA ALA A 556 13.05 -40.40 -8.92
C ALA A 556 13.45 -39.31 -9.92
N ALA A 557 14.54 -39.53 -10.65
CA ALA A 557 15.01 -38.59 -11.67
C ALA A 557 13.92 -38.29 -12.71
N ASN A 558 13.82 -37.04 -13.11
CA ASN A 558 12.84 -36.52 -14.08
C ASN A 558 11.36 -36.66 -13.66
N GLN A 559 11.09 -36.92 -12.39
CA GLN A 559 9.74 -36.85 -11.82
C GLN A 559 9.55 -35.54 -11.08
N PRO A 560 8.31 -35.06 -10.94
CA PRO A 560 8.00 -33.88 -10.12
C PRO A 560 8.54 -34.00 -8.69
N SER A 561 8.90 -32.86 -8.06
CA SER A 561 9.31 -32.80 -6.65
C SER A 561 8.12 -32.50 -5.76
N SER A 562 8.01 -33.17 -4.63
CA SER A 562 7.16 -32.69 -3.53
C SER A 562 7.83 -31.50 -2.86
N VAL A 563 7.05 -30.44 -2.62
CA VAL A 563 7.49 -29.23 -1.92
C VAL A 563 6.93 -29.26 -0.51
N TYR A 564 7.82 -29.23 0.47
CA TYR A 564 7.51 -29.26 1.90
C TYR A 564 7.78 -27.87 2.49
N THR A 565 6.83 -27.33 3.25
CA THR A 565 6.95 -25.99 3.82
C THR A 565 6.54 -25.93 5.29
N THR A 566 7.02 -24.89 6.00
CA THR A 566 6.64 -24.56 7.36
C THR A 566 6.95 -23.12 7.70
N THR A 567 6.17 -22.51 8.62
CA THR A 567 6.45 -21.22 9.24
C THR A 567 7.06 -21.36 10.64
N ASP A 568 7.23 -22.59 11.15
CA ASP A 568 7.81 -22.87 12.46
C ASP A 568 9.35 -22.88 12.36
N PRO A 569 10.07 -21.89 12.92
CA PRO A 569 11.51 -21.84 12.83
C PRO A 569 12.22 -23.00 13.56
N THR A 570 11.54 -23.68 14.47
CA THR A 570 12.09 -24.87 15.14
C THR A 570 12.12 -26.11 14.25
N ALA A 571 11.38 -26.07 13.16
CA ALA A 571 11.36 -27.10 12.12
C ALA A 571 12.27 -26.77 10.92
N PHE A 572 12.88 -25.58 10.89
CA PHE A 572 13.83 -25.24 9.81
C PHE A 572 15.04 -26.16 9.85
N GLY A 573 15.47 -26.64 8.69
CA GLY A 573 16.59 -27.56 8.59
C GLY A 573 16.87 -27.99 7.15
N ASP A 574 17.84 -28.88 6.98
CA ASP A 574 18.41 -29.26 5.69
C ASP A 574 18.43 -30.80 5.51
N ASP A 575 17.65 -31.53 6.26
CA ASP A 575 17.63 -32.98 6.26
C ASP A 575 16.22 -33.59 6.30
N ASN A 576 16.15 -34.91 6.26
CA ASN A 576 14.88 -35.62 6.35
C ASN A 576 14.15 -35.45 7.67
N THR A 577 14.87 -35.14 8.75
CA THR A 577 14.27 -34.89 10.07
C THR A 577 13.50 -33.58 10.06
N ALA A 578 14.10 -32.52 9.50
CA ALA A 578 13.44 -31.24 9.29
C ALA A 578 12.25 -31.37 8.35
N LYS A 579 12.44 -32.01 7.17
CA LYS A 579 11.37 -32.29 6.21
C LYS A 579 10.19 -33.00 6.86
N GLY A 580 10.43 -33.97 7.75
CA GLY A 580 9.39 -34.71 8.47
C GLY A 580 8.53 -33.86 9.42
N LYS A 581 8.92 -32.63 9.71
CA LYS A 581 8.15 -31.64 10.51
C LYS A 581 7.40 -30.64 9.65
N MET A 582 7.53 -30.70 8.34
CA MET A 582 6.91 -29.80 7.37
C MET A 582 5.68 -30.44 6.73
N THR A 583 4.81 -29.64 6.14
CA THR A 583 3.66 -30.08 5.37
C THR A 583 3.92 -29.99 3.88
N VAL A 584 3.28 -30.87 3.08
CA VAL A 584 3.34 -30.76 1.61
C VAL A 584 2.48 -29.58 1.18
N ALA A 585 3.10 -28.60 0.53
CA ALA A 585 2.44 -27.42 -0.02
C ALA A 585 2.00 -27.60 -1.49
N GLY A 586 2.72 -28.42 -2.25
CA GLY A 586 2.42 -28.63 -3.66
C GLY A 586 3.46 -29.47 -4.37
N THR A 587 3.43 -29.42 -5.70
CA THR A 587 4.29 -30.24 -6.56
C THR A 587 5.00 -29.38 -7.61
N GLU A 588 6.34 -29.37 -7.59
CA GLU A 588 7.20 -28.70 -8.56
C GLU A 588 7.39 -29.55 -9.81
N ILE A 589 7.25 -28.94 -11.00
CA ILE A 589 7.56 -29.61 -12.29
C ILE A 589 9.05 -29.95 -12.42
N ALA A 590 9.36 -31.05 -13.08
CA ALA A 590 10.75 -31.51 -13.33
C ALA A 590 11.30 -30.99 -14.66
N SER A 591 11.15 -29.72 -14.96
CA SER A 591 11.62 -29.11 -16.21
C SER A 591 11.95 -27.65 -16.01
N ASP A 592 13.13 -27.23 -16.47
CA ASP A 592 13.47 -25.82 -16.60
C ASP A 592 12.58 -25.14 -17.64
N GLY A 593 12.32 -23.86 -17.47
CA GLY A 593 11.60 -23.08 -18.47
C GLY A 593 10.87 -21.86 -17.88
N TRP A 594 10.35 -21.05 -18.77
CA TRP A 594 9.48 -19.93 -18.40
C TRP A 594 8.19 -20.48 -17.78
N ILE A 595 7.87 -20.00 -16.60
CA ILE A 595 6.70 -20.47 -15.85
C ILE A 595 5.42 -20.02 -16.58
N LYS A 596 4.54 -20.99 -16.84
CA LYS A 596 3.23 -20.74 -17.44
C LYS A 596 2.11 -20.74 -16.40
N ASP A 597 2.20 -21.62 -15.40
CA ASP A 597 1.21 -21.70 -14.32
C ASP A 597 1.88 -22.18 -13.03
N TYR A 598 1.28 -21.80 -11.90
CA TYR A 598 1.65 -22.26 -10.57
C TYR A 598 0.69 -23.34 -10.06
N ASP A 599 1.20 -24.24 -9.23
CA ASP A 599 0.39 -24.99 -8.26
C ASP A 599 0.04 -24.03 -7.11
N LEU A 600 -1.03 -23.24 -7.31
CA LEU A 600 -1.39 -22.13 -6.41
C LEU A 600 -1.84 -22.63 -5.02
N GLY A 601 -2.40 -23.86 -4.95
CA GLY A 601 -2.94 -24.41 -3.71
C GLY A 601 -4.00 -23.53 -3.06
N GLU A 602 -4.30 -23.82 -1.80
CA GLU A 602 -5.23 -23.02 -0.98
C GLU A 602 -4.54 -21.84 -0.29
N THR A 603 -3.20 -21.85 -0.27
CA THR A 603 -2.38 -20.90 0.48
C THR A 603 -1.59 -19.93 -0.40
N GLY A 604 -1.88 -19.89 -1.71
CA GLY A 604 -1.25 -18.94 -2.65
C GLY A 604 0.18 -19.32 -3.00
N GLU A 605 0.43 -20.61 -3.26
CA GLU A 605 1.75 -21.12 -3.59
C GLU A 605 2.26 -20.58 -4.93
N ILE A 606 3.54 -20.25 -5.00
CA ILE A 606 4.21 -19.86 -6.25
C ILE A 606 5.09 -21.02 -6.76
N ILE A 607 4.57 -22.25 -6.67
CA ILE A 607 5.29 -23.47 -7.07
C ILE A 607 5.07 -23.68 -8.58
N PRO A 608 6.12 -23.71 -9.41
CA PRO A 608 5.97 -23.93 -10.85
C PRO A 608 5.38 -25.30 -11.17
N SER A 609 4.21 -25.32 -11.80
CA SER A 609 3.48 -26.55 -12.20
C SER A 609 3.54 -26.80 -13.70
N VAL A 610 3.60 -25.72 -14.49
CA VAL A 610 3.66 -25.78 -15.96
C VAL A 610 4.69 -24.77 -16.46
N VAL A 611 5.53 -25.19 -17.41
CA VAL A 611 6.43 -24.29 -18.16
C VAL A 611 5.94 -24.12 -19.60
N GLY A 612 6.40 -23.07 -20.30
CA GLY A 612 6.02 -22.75 -21.68
C GLY A 612 5.58 -21.29 -21.88
N GLY A 613 5.88 -20.41 -20.92
CA GLY A 613 5.74 -18.97 -21.04
C GLY A 613 6.92 -18.29 -21.73
N SER A 614 7.12 -17.00 -21.47
CA SER A 614 8.25 -16.20 -21.91
C SER A 614 8.48 -15.04 -20.93
N ALA A 615 9.50 -14.23 -21.14
CA ALA A 615 9.75 -13.01 -20.33
C ALA A 615 8.61 -11.98 -20.33
N THR A 616 7.62 -12.11 -21.21
CA THR A 616 6.51 -11.17 -21.37
C THR A 616 5.15 -11.85 -21.39
N THR A 617 5.08 -13.13 -21.13
CA THR A 617 3.83 -13.91 -21.17
C THR A 617 3.68 -14.78 -19.93
N TYR A 618 2.43 -14.97 -19.48
CA TYR A 618 2.07 -15.75 -18.30
C TYR A 618 2.72 -15.19 -17.03
N MET A 619 3.50 -16.01 -16.29
CA MET A 619 4.13 -15.58 -15.03
C MET A 619 5.33 -14.65 -15.24
N CYS A 620 5.90 -14.56 -16.45
CA CYS A 620 7.09 -13.77 -16.80
C CYS A 620 8.34 -14.09 -16.00
N ASP A 621 8.32 -15.12 -15.17
CA ASP A 621 9.40 -15.60 -14.34
C ASP A 621 9.92 -16.95 -14.85
N TYR A 622 11.14 -17.30 -14.48
CA TYR A 622 11.81 -18.53 -14.95
C TYR A 622 11.97 -19.54 -13.82
N HIS A 623 11.82 -20.81 -14.17
CA HIS A 623 12.04 -21.95 -13.29
C HIS A 623 13.34 -22.67 -13.63
N TYR A 624 14.18 -22.88 -12.62
CA TYR A 624 15.37 -23.71 -12.68
C TYR A 624 15.25 -24.89 -11.72
N CYS A 625 15.50 -26.08 -12.17
CA CYS A 625 15.54 -27.27 -11.32
C CYS A 625 16.70 -28.19 -11.71
N ASN A 626 17.05 -29.11 -10.82
CA ASN A 626 17.94 -30.23 -11.17
C ASN A 626 17.11 -31.50 -11.28
N ALA A 627 16.48 -31.69 -12.46
CA ALA A 627 15.56 -32.81 -12.71
C ALA A 627 16.18 -34.20 -12.54
N SER A 628 17.51 -34.34 -12.68
CA SER A 628 18.21 -35.62 -12.55
C SER A 628 18.54 -36.01 -11.10
N SER A 629 18.48 -35.05 -10.15
CA SER A 629 18.88 -35.29 -8.76
C SER A 629 17.70 -35.70 -7.89
N THR A 630 17.92 -36.67 -7.02
CA THR A 630 17.01 -37.09 -5.95
C THR A 630 17.46 -36.60 -4.56
N ALA A 631 18.52 -35.79 -4.47
CA ALA A 631 18.93 -35.17 -3.24
C ALA A 631 17.95 -34.06 -2.83
N LEU A 632 17.82 -33.79 -1.54
CA LEU A 632 17.05 -32.65 -1.02
C LEU A 632 17.57 -31.32 -1.59
N ARG A 633 16.64 -30.43 -1.95
CA ARG A 633 16.92 -29.15 -2.57
C ARG A 633 16.43 -28.00 -1.69
N THR A 634 17.15 -26.87 -1.78
CA THR A 634 16.71 -25.58 -1.26
C THR A 634 15.99 -24.79 -2.34
N LEU A 635 15.31 -23.74 -1.96
CA LEU A 635 14.76 -22.73 -2.86
C LEU A 635 15.56 -21.45 -2.76
N ILE A 636 16.02 -20.97 -3.91
CA ILE A 636 16.49 -19.60 -4.07
C ILE A 636 15.60 -18.86 -5.08
N VAL A 637 15.34 -17.58 -4.84
CA VAL A 637 14.41 -16.77 -5.63
C VAL A 637 15.06 -15.47 -6.10
N GLY A 638 14.44 -14.82 -7.08
CA GLY A 638 14.77 -13.46 -7.48
C GLY A 638 15.76 -13.33 -8.64
N GLY A 639 16.56 -14.34 -8.91
CA GLY A 639 17.60 -14.26 -9.93
C GLY A 639 18.81 -13.44 -9.53
N ARG A 640 19.81 -13.36 -10.41
CA ARG A 640 21.08 -12.67 -10.22
C ARG A 640 21.46 -11.78 -11.40
N ALA A 641 22.55 -11.02 -11.29
CA ALA A 641 23.01 -10.04 -12.27
C ALA A 641 23.25 -10.60 -13.70
N ALA A 642 23.39 -11.91 -13.87
CA ALA A 642 23.59 -12.54 -15.16
C ALA A 642 22.34 -13.26 -15.72
N ASN A 643 21.18 -13.16 -15.06
CA ASN A 643 19.97 -13.87 -15.49
C ASN A 643 19.19 -13.14 -16.59
N GLY A 644 19.41 -11.82 -16.78
CA GLY A 644 18.64 -11.05 -17.76
C GLY A 644 17.14 -11.16 -17.49
N GLY A 645 16.36 -11.36 -18.55
CA GLY A 645 14.91 -11.49 -18.45
C GLY A 645 14.42 -12.68 -17.63
N THR A 646 15.25 -13.69 -17.32
CA THR A 646 14.84 -14.83 -16.49
C THR A 646 14.83 -14.53 -14.99
N ALA A 647 15.36 -13.36 -14.55
CA ALA A 647 15.21 -12.90 -13.18
C ALA A 647 13.79 -12.34 -12.97
N GLY A 648 13.37 -12.22 -11.72
CA GLY A 648 12.08 -11.61 -11.34
C GLY A 648 11.67 -12.05 -9.94
N LEU A 649 10.66 -11.44 -9.36
CA LEU A 649 10.22 -11.75 -8.00
C LEU A 649 9.80 -13.21 -7.83
N GLY A 650 9.13 -13.80 -8.83
CA GLY A 650 8.72 -15.20 -8.83
C GLY A 650 9.71 -16.16 -9.48
N CYS A 651 10.91 -15.69 -9.88
CA CYS A 651 11.95 -16.59 -10.39
C CYS A 651 12.29 -17.64 -9.34
N PHE A 652 12.05 -18.91 -9.66
CA PHE A 652 12.10 -20.02 -8.74
C PHE A 652 13.23 -20.99 -9.12
N ALA A 653 14.22 -21.15 -8.26
CA ALA A 653 15.34 -22.05 -8.54
C ALA A 653 15.56 -23.07 -7.41
N SER A 654 15.34 -24.33 -7.76
CA SER A 654 15.55 -25.52 -6.90
C SER A 654 16.73 -26.37 -7.34
N ASN A 655 17.61 -25.82 -8.18
CA ASN A 655 18.76 -26.55 -8.71
C ASN A 655 19.89 -26.73 -7.70
N ASP A 656 19.88 -25.98 -6.60
CA ASP A 656 20.88 -26.07 -5.55
C ASP A 656 20.52 -27.10 -4.46
N GLY A 657 21.56 -27.85 -4.02
CA GLY A 657 21.42 -28.71 -2.85
C GLY A 657 21.34 -27.92 -1.57
N VAL A 658 20.69 -28.46 -0.53
CA VAL A 658 20.49 -27.79 0.76
C VAL A 658 21.80 -27.32 1.45
N GLY A 659 22.95 -27.92 1.11
CA GLY A 659 24.27 -27.53 1.64
C GLY A 659 25.06 -26.58 0.72
N SER A 660 24.51 -26.14 -0.41
CA SER A 660 25.19 -25.27 -1.36
C SER A 660 25.58 -23.93 -0.73
N ALA A 661 26.75 -23.42 -1.15
CA ALA A 661 27.23 -22.07 -0.83
C ALA A 661 27.70 -21.45 -2.15
N ASP A 662 27.11 -20.34 -2.55
CA ASP A 662 27.38 -19.69 -3.82
C ASP A 662 27.66 -18.20 -3.62
N ALA A 663 28.57 -17.66 -4.44
CA ALA A 663 28.94 -16.25 -4.41
C ALA A 663 27.79 -15.30 -4.75
N ALA A 664 26.81 -15.80 -5.51
CA ALA A 664 25.63 -15.06 -5.94
C ALA A 664 24.38 -15.34 -5.10
N VAL A 665 24.51 -15.92 -3.90
CA VAL A 665 23.36 -16.26 -3.06
C VAL A 665 23.49 -15.60 -1.69
N GLY A 666 22.55 -14.70 -1.37
CA GLY A 666 22.36 -14.04 -0.08
C GLY A 666 21.04 -14.43 0.58
N PHE A 667 20.66 -13.73 1.62
CA PHE A 667 19.45 -14.02 2.41
C PHE A 667 18.93 -12.76 3.10
N ARG A 668 17.75 -12.85 3.71
CA ARG A 668 17.17 -11.87 4.63
C ARG A 668 16.75 -12.56 5.92
N THR A 669 16.67 -11.79 7.00
CA THR A 669 16.13 -12.26 8.27
C THR A 669 14.88 -11.46 8.64
N LEU A 670 14.14 -11.98 9.61
CA LEU A 670 12.96 -11.33 10.16
C LEU A 670 12.80 -11.55 11.65
N ASN A 671 11.96 -10.73 12.27
CA ASN A 671 11.41 -10.94 13.61
C ASN A 671 9.90 -10.74 13.55
N LYS A 672 9.12 -11.67 14.13
CA LYS A 672 7.68 -11.47 14.33
C LYS A 672 7.47 -10.51 15.50
N VAL A 673 6.54 -9.57 15.34
CA VAL A 673 6.08 -8.72 16.43
C VAL A 673 4.97 -9.49 17.15
N VAL A 674 5.16 -9.78 18.43
CA VAL A 674 4.27 -10.64 19.25
C VAL A 674 3.29 -9.76 20.03
#